data_e74a723a1ae8142bfc732f20a6f9340d
#
_entry.id   e74a723a1ae8142bfc732f20a6f9340d
#
_cell.length_a   1.000
_cell.length_b   1.000
_cell.length_c   1.000
_cell.angle_alpha   90.00
_cell.angle_beta   90.00
_cell.angle_gamma   90.00
#
_symmetry.space_group_name_H-M   'P 1'
#
loop_
_entity.id
_entity.type
_entity.pdbx_description
1 polymer ?
#
loop_
_entity_poly.entity_id
_entity_poly.type
_entity_poly.pdbx_seq_one_letter_code
_entity_poly.pdbx_strand_id
1 'polypeptide(L)'
;MREKTLYARLAWTGMRKNRRLYLPYLLSCAGMVLMFYILTGLSGSEVLGHMSGGGSSAIILRLGTVVIAVFALIFLFYTHSFLIRRREREFGLYNVLGMGKGNIARILLWETVITYGLTTGTGLLLGVVLYKLAELGMVRLLQVPVTYTLTVSVSSLLAAAALFAVIHTLILLNSLRQLHGVSAVALLRSESVGEKPPRAQWVLTAAGVVLLGAAYALAVSIKEPLAALLWFFAAVIMVILATYLLFISGSVTLCRGLQRNKKYYYRPQHFVSVSSMAYRMKRNGAGLASVCILATMVLVMISSTTCLYVGQEDAVNARYPRDMDVAVYGRSDHPLDEAEAEQLRQGVESTVFNFGGQTSNVATYREISVSGLPDGGDLRLGNAGASAADSTRVTQLHFLPLEDYNAATGQSLTLNDGQVYVAALRTDFPYDTLTVDGEWTFRVMDRDIPPLSGPFTADITPTLMVVMPHFTQFVQELEDGLSEKYGWYLTATWHYAFDTDLPENQQGNIDGTTPNLEDALNGYLAGVSSDWGVGVSVESKAANRADFYGTYGGLFFLGIMLSIVFIFAAVAILYYKQLSEGYEDQSRFDIMQKVGMTKVDIRRSINSQLLTVFYLPLVLAGVHLCFAFPFIHKLLILFNLDNRGLLIGTTAVSFAVFAVLYAIVYKLTGNTYYRIVAEDTEKE
;
A
#
# COMPACT_ATOMS: atom_id res chain seq x y z
N MET A 1 -49.22 19.08 11.59
CA MET A 1 -47.85 19.61 11.91
C MET A 1 -47.23 19.00 13.17
N ARG A 2 -47.99 18.65 14.22
CA ARG A 2 -47.46 18.12 15.50
C ARG A 2 -46.81 16.71 15.44
N GLU A 3 -47.22 15.80 14.56
CA GLU A 3 -46.66 14.45 14.51
C GLU A 3 -45.24 14.37 13.96
N LYS A 4 -44.92 15.15 12.91
CA LYS A 4 -43.57 15.13 12.30
C LYS A 4 -42.48 15.63 13.25
N THR A 5 -42.83 16.61 14.13
CA THR A 5 -41.91 17.14 15.15
C THR A 5 -41.67 16.13 16.31
N LEU A 6 -42.62 15.23 16.58
CA LEU A 6 -42.49 14.22 17.64
C LEU A 6 -41.37 13.21 17.33
N TYR A 7 -41.34 12.65 16.11
CA TYR A 7 -40.32 11.67 15.72
C TYR A 7 -38.93 12.27 15.69
N ALA A 8 -38.77 13.50 15.17
CA ALA A 8 -37.48 14.21 15.19
C ALA A 8 -37.02 14.49 16.62
N ARG A 9 -37.93 14.88 17.53
CA ARG A 9 -37.63 15.12 18.94
C ARG A 9 -37.25 13.83 19.67
N LEU A 10 -37.91 12.71 19.38
CA LEU A 10 -37.57 11.40 19.95
C LEU A 10 -36.19 10.94 19.46
N ALA A 11 -35.88 11.09 18.17
CA ALA A 11 -34.57 10.79 17.62
C ALA A 11 -33.47 11.61 18.31
N TRP A 12 -33.62 12.93 18.39
CA TRP A 12 -32.66 13.81 19.06
C TRP A 12 -32.47 13.47 20.53
N THR A 13 -33.57 13.22 21.26
CA THR A 13 -33.52 12.86 22.69
C THR A 13 -32.83 11.51 22.87
N GLY A 14 -33.10 10.53 22.01
CA GLY A 14 -32.43 9.23 22.01
C GLY A 14 -30.92 9.34 21.80
N MET A 15 -30.51 10.15 20.80
CA MET A 15 -29.09 10.44 20.55
C MET A 15 -28.41 11.13 21.75
N ARG A 16 -29.07 12.14 22.35
CA ARG A 16 -28.55 12.88 23.50
C ARG A 16 -28.39 12.03 24.75
N LYS A 17 -29.37 11.16 25.03
CA LYS A 17 -29.30 10.20 26.14
C LYS A 17 -28.17 9.20 25.97
N ASN A 18 -27.96 8.74 24.75
CA ASN A 18 -26.94 7.77 24.40
C ASN A 18 -25.65 8.44 23.88
N ARG A 19 -25.32 9.66 24.33
CA ARG A 19 -24.18 10.44 23.83
C ARG A 19 -22.83 9.70 23.89
N ARG A 20 -22.61 8.83 24.88
CA ARG A 20 -21.40 8.01 25.03
C ARG A 20 -21.21 7.02 23.86
N LEU A 21 -22.31 6.60 23.20
CA LEU A 21 -22.28 5.74 22.01
C LEU A 21 -22.25 6.55 20.71
N TYR A 22 -23.03 7.65 20.65
CA TYR A 22 -23.17 8.45 19.42
C TYR A 22 -21.97 9.33 19.12
N LEU A 23 -21.33 9.93 20.13
CA LEU A 23 -20.25 10.88 19.93
C LEU A 23 -19.07 10.27 19.15
N PRO A 24 -18.56 9.07 19.49
CA PRO A 24 -17.50 8.45 18.69
C PRO A 24 -17.95 8.10 17.26
N TYR A 25 -19.23 7.72 17.08
CA TYR A 25 -19.79 7.47 15.73
C TYR A 25 -19.83 8.75 14.89
N LEU A 26 -20.35 9.84 15.44
CA LEU A 26 -20.39 11.13 14.77
C LEU A 26 -18.98 11.63 14.40
N LEU A 27 -18.01 11.48 15.33
CA LEU A 27 -16.62 11.81 15.07
C LEU A 27 -16.03 10.94 13.96
N SER A 28 -16.35 9.64 13.95
CA SER A 28 -15.90 8.73 12.89
C SER A 28 -16.45 9.13 11.53
N CYS A 29 -17.75 9.40 11.44
CA CYS A 29 -18.38 9.87 10.21
C CYS A 29 -17.76 11.20 9.74
N ALA A 30 -17.66 12.20 10.63
CA ALA A 30 -17.10 13.51 10.31
C ALA A 30 -15.63 13.41 9.86
N GLY A 31 -14.83 12.54 10.51
CA GLY A 31 -13.44 12.27 10.12
C GLY A 31 -13.33 11.66 8.73
N MET A 32 -14.22 10.73 8.36
CA MET A 32 -14.24 10.16 7.02
C MET A 32 -14.65 11.18 5.96
N VAL A 33 -15.65 12.04 6.23
CA VAL A 33 -16.05 13.15 5.35
C VAL A 33 -14.88 14.10 5.13
N LEU A 34 -14.21 14.49 6.21
CA LEU A 34 -13.04 15.38 6.20
C LEU A 34 -11.93 14.84 5.31
N MET A 35 -11.53 13.59 5.53
CA MET A 35 -10.43 12.95 4.78
C MET A 35 -10.77 12.76 3.31
N PHE A 36 -12.00 12.36 3.00
CA PHE A 36 -12.46 12.23 1.63
C PHE A 36 -12.43 13.58 0.91
N TYR A 37 -12.92 14.64 1.56
CA TYR A 37 -12.90 16.00 1.00
C TYR A 37 -11.47 16.48 0.72
N ILE A 38 -10.55 16.30 1.68
CA ILE A 38 -9.15 16.73 1.52
C ILE A 38 -8.52 16.01 0.32
N LEU A 39 -8.61 14.68 0.24
CA LEU A 39 -7.99 13.94 -0.85
C LEU A 39 -8.61 14.24 -2.20
N THR A 40 -9.94 14.36 -2.27
CA THR A 40 -10.63 14.72 -3.51
C THR A 40 -10.26 16.14 -3.97
N GLY A 41 -10.16 17.08 -3.03
CA GLY A 41 -9.74 18.45 -3.31
C GLY A 41 -8.30 18.53 -3.80
N LEU A 42 -7.38 17.83 -3.13
CA LEU A 42 -5.98 17.82 -3.52
C LEU A 42 -5.74 17.12 -4.88
N SER A 43 -6.44 16.03 -5.16
CA SER A 43 -6.32 15.34 -6.45
C SER A 43 -6.76 16.17 -7.66
N GLY A 44 -7.55 17.22 -7.46
CA GLY A 44 -8.00 18.16 -8.49
C GLY A 44 -7.41 19.56 -8.32
N SER A 45 -6.35 19.74 -7.53
CA SER A 45 -5.80 21.07 -7.27
C SER A 45 -5.01 21.59 -8.48
N GLU A 46 -5.15 22.87 -8.78
CA GLU A 46 -4.39 23.55 -9.83
C GLU A 46 -2.89 23.55 -9.55
N VAL A 47 -2.50 23.51 -8.27
CA VAL A 47 -1.10 23.45 -7.84
C VAL A 47 -0.42 22.20 -8.41
N LEU A 48 -1.07 21.03 -8.32
CA LEU A 48 -0.53 19.79 -8.92
C LEU A 48 -0.53 19.84 -10.45
N GLY A 49 -1.50 20.53 -11.07
CA GLY A 49 -1.58 20.62 -12.53
C GLY A 49 -0.44 21.40 -13.20
N HIS A 50 0.19 22.30 -12.44
CA HIS A 50 1.29 23.15 -12.95
C HIS A 50 2.69 22.69 -12.49
N MET A 51 2.77 21.59 -11.73
CA MET A 51 4.04 21.06 -11.22
C MET A 51 4.57 19.95 -12.12
N SER A 52 5.87 19.92 -12.35
CA SER A 52 6.55 18.72 -12.85
C SER A 52 6.33 17.58 -11.84
N GLY A 53 5.94 16.38 -12.31
CA GLY A 53 5.57 15.25 -11.45
C GLY A 53 4.21 15.36 -10.74
N GLY A 54 3.52 16.49 -10.85
CA GLY A 54 2.22 16.70 -10.20
C GLY A 54 1.10 15.84 -10.78
N GLY A 55 1.19 15.50 -12.07
CA GLY A 55 0.26 14.56 -12.73
C GLY A 55 0.24 13.18 -12.08
N SER A 56 1.41 12.62 -11.80
CA SER A 56 1.58 11.34 -11.11
C SER A 56 1.00 11.40 -9.69
N SER A 57 1.31 12.46 -8.93
CA SER A 57 0.73 12.69 -7.61
C SER A 57 -0.81 12.79 -7.63
N ALA A 58 -1.38 13.49 -8.62
CA ALA A 58 -2.83 13.64 -8.76
C ALA A 58 -3.52 12.28 -9.00
N ILE A 59 -2.96 11.42 -9.85
CA ILE A 59 -3.46 10.06 -10.11
C ILE A 59 -3.43 9.23 -8.82
N ILE A 60 -2.33 9.27 -8.08
CA ILE A 60 -2.15 8.55 -6.81
C ILE A 60 -3.20 9.00 -5.78
N LEU A 61 -3.40 10.31 -5.61
CA LEU A 61 -4.40 10.85 -4.70
C LEU A 61 -5.83 10.49 -5.11
N ARG A 62 -6.13 10.46 -6.42
CA ARG A 62 -7.44 10.02 -6.94
C ARG A 62 -7.69 8.55 -6.62
N LEU A 63 -6.69 7.69 -6.77
CA LEU A 63 -6.78 6.29 -6.33
C LEU A 63 -7.04 6.19 -4.82
N GLY A 64 -6.34 6.99 -4.01
CA GLY A 64 -6.56 7.11 -2.57
C GLY A 64 -7.98 7.54 -2.20
N THR A 65 -8.59 8.42 -2.98
CA THR A 65 -9.99 8.84 -2.80
C THR A 65 -10.94 7.66 -2.93
N VAL A 66 -10.73 6.77 -3.92
CA VAL A 66 -11.52 5.54 -4.10
C VAL A 66 -11.34 4.60 -2.90
N VAL A 67 -10.11 4.42 -2.45
CA VAL A 67 -9.81 3.58 -1.26
C VAL A 67 -10.54 4.09 -0.02
N ILE A 68 -10.51 5.41 0.25
CA ILE A 68 -11.25 5.99 1.38
C ILE A 68 -12.76 5.83 1.21
N ALA A 69 -13.32 6.00 0.01
CA ALA A 69 -14.76 5.83 -0.22
C ALA A 69 -15.22 4.40 0.13
N VAL A 70 -14.50 3.38 -0.37
CA VAL A 70 -14.80 1.98 -0.07
C VAL A 70 -14.60 1.67 1.42
N PHE A 71 -13.52 2.16 1.99
CA PHE A 71 -13.24 1.96 3.41
C PHE A 71 -14.28 2.63 4.31
N ALA A 72 -14.68 3.86 4.01
CA ALA A 72 -15.72 4.59 4.74
C ALA A 72 -17.04 3.81 4.71
N LEU A 73 -17.44 3.27 3.56
CA LEU A 73 -18.63 2.44 3.44
C LEU A 73 -18.57 1.26 4.42
N ILE A 74 -17.52 0.45 4.35
CA ILE A 74 -17.37 -0.75 5.20
C ILE A 74 -17.30 -0.39 6.68
N PHE A 75 -16.49 0.61 7.03
CA PHE A 75 -16.25 1.00 8.42
C PHE A 75 -17.50 1.63 9.06
N LEU A 76 -18.22 2.50 8.35
CA LEU A 76 -19.43 3.13 8.88
C LEU A 76 -20.58 2.13 9.00
N PHE A 77 -20.69 1.15 8.10
CA PHE A 77 -21.61 0.03 8.26
C PHE A 77 -21.31 -0.79 9.52
N TYR A 78 -20.05 -1.09 9.76
CA TYR A 78 -19.61 -1.83 10.94
C TYR A 78 -19.96 -1.08 12.23
N THR A 79 -19.57 0.20 12.31
CA THR A 79 -19.79 1.02 13.52
C THR A 79 -21.27 1.30 13.77
N HIS A 80 -22.04 1.54 12.73
CA HIS A 80 -23.49 1.72 12.84
C HIS A 80 -24.21 0.44 13.27
N SER A 81 -23.84 -0.72 12.72
CA SER A 81 -24.41 -2.00 13.14
C SER A 81 -24.18 -2.28 14.62
N PHE A 82 -23.05 -1.86 15.16
CA PHE A 82 -22.78 -1.93 16.60
C PHE A 82 -23.70 -0.99 17.39
N LEU A 83 -23.90 0.24 16.90
CA LEU A 83 -24.78 1.23 17.54
C LEU A 83 -26.23 0.71 17.61
N ILE A 84 -26.77 0.18 16.52
CA ILE A 84 -28.14 -0.33 16.43
C ILE A 84 -28.36 -1.50 17.38
N ARG A 85 -27.45 -2.48 17.44
CA ARG A 85 -27.55 -3.63 18.34
C ARG A 85 -27.68 -3.22 19.82
N ARG A 86 -27.03 -2.16 20.23
CA ARG A 86 -27.13 -1.62 21.60
C ARG A 86 -28.48 -0.97 21.88
N ARG A 87 -29.19 -0.52 20.85
CA ARG A 87 -30.50 0.13 20.97
C ARG A 87 -31.68 -0.82 20.72
N GLU A 88 -31.43 -2.08 20.40
CA GLU A 88 -32.46 -3.08 20.14
C GLU A 88 -33.48 -3.16 21.32
N ARG A 89 -32.99 -3.02 22.56
CA ARG A 89 -33.84 -3.00 23.77
C ARG A 89 -34.73 -1.76 23.82
N GLU A 90 -34.25 -0.58 23.46
CA GLU A 90 -35.06 0.64 23.38
C GLU A 90 -36.17 0.48 22.33
N PHE A 91 -35.86 -0.08 21.17
CA PHE A 91 -36.84 -0.36 20.13
C PHE A 91 -37.87 -1.41 20.54
N GLY A 92 -37.43 -2.43 21.27
CA GLY A 92 -38.32 -3.41 21.91
C GLY A 92 -39.29 -2.76 22.87
N LEU A 93 -38.80 -1.84 23.72
CA LEU A 93 -39.65 -1.10 24.68
C LEU A 93 -40.66 -0.20 23.94
N TYR A 94 -40.26 0.53 22.91
CA TYR A 94 -41.18 1.32 22.07
C TYR A 94 -42.28 0.47 21.44
N ASN A 95 -41.94 -0.73 21.00
CA ASN A 95 -42.94 -1.66 20.42
C ASN A 95 -43.94 -2.17 21.46
N VAL A 96 -43.48 -2.48 22.70
CA VAL A 96 -44.38 -2.88 23.82
C VAL A 96 -45.29 -1.74 24.26
N LEU A 97 -44.80 -0.50 24.18
CA LEU A 97 -45.60 0.72 24.44
C LEU A 97 -46.58 1.07 23.31
N GLY A 98 -46.74 0.20 22.30
CA GLY A 98 -47.70 0.36 21.23
C GLY A 98 -47.19 1.06 19.95
N MET A 99 -45.88 1.38 19.86
CA MET A 99 -45.30 1.97 18.63
C MET A 99 -45.07 0.87 17.59
N GLY A 100 -45.81 0.91 16.49
CA GLY A 100 -45.59 0.01 15.35
C GLY A 100 -44.22 0.18 14.69
N LYS A 101 -43.75 -0.86 13.98
CA LYS A 101 -42.46 -0.86 13.24
C LYS A 101 -42.31 0.35 12.28
N GLY A 102 -43.40 0.82 11.67
CA GLY A 102 -43.38 2.01 10.80
C GLY A 102 -43.04 3.31 11.56
N ASN A 103 -43.46 3.43 12.83
CA ASN A 103 -43.13 4.58 13.67
C ASN A 103 -41.66 4.57 14.10
N ILE A 104 -41.13 3.38 14.43
CA ILE A 104 -39.70 3.19 14.72
C ILE A 104 -38.85 3.49 13.47
N ALA A 105 -39.31 3.07 12.28
CA ALA A 105 -38.64 3.42 11.02
C ALA A 105 -38.58 4.94 10.77
N ARG A 106 -39.63 5.71 11.13
CA ARG A 106 -39.62 7.19 11.06
C ARG A 106 -38.61 7.80 12.04
N ILE A 107 -38.46 7.24 13.23
CA ILE A 107 -37.42 7.67 14.20
C ILE A 107 -36.04 7.44 13.62
N LEU A 108 -35.76 6.25 13.06
CA LEU A 108 -34.48 5.93 12.42
C LEU A 108 -34.19 6.82 11.20
N LEU A 109 -35.19 7.15 10.39
CA LEU A 109 -35.04 8.11 9.29
C LEU A 109 -34.58 9.47 9.80
N TRP A 110 -35.27 10.05 10.80
CA TRP A 110 -34.89 11.33 11.38
C TRP A 110 -33.50 11.30 12.02
N GLU A 111 -33.17 10.20 12.69
CA GLU A 111 -31.86 9.98 13.26
C GLU A 111 -30.76 10.00 12.18
N THR A 112 -30.98 9.30 11.05
CA THR A 112 -30.06 9.29 9.92
C THR A 112 -29.90 10.67 9.28
N VAL A 113 -31.00 11.40 9.11
CA VAL A 113 -30.98 12.79 8.55
C VAL A 113 -30.19 13.73 9.47
N ILE A 114 -30.42 13.66 10.78
CA ILE A 114 -29.70 14.49 11.76
C ILE A 114 -28.20 14.10 11.77
N THR A 115 -27.90 12.82 11.80
CA THR A 115 -26.52 12.32 11.78
C THR A 115 -25.80 12.75 10.51
N TYR A 116 -26.40 12.56 9.34
CA TYR A 116 -25.85 13.01 8.06
C TYR A 116 -25.58 14.53 8.06
N GLY A 117 -26.57 15.34 8.45
CA GLY A 117 -26.42 16.80 8.49
C GLY A 117 -25.31 17.27 9.42
N LEU A 118 -25.25 16.69 10.65
CA LEU A 118 -24.21 17.03 11.61
C LEU A 118 -22.82 16.58 11.15
N THR A 119 -22.67 15.33 10.69
CA THR A 119 -21.35 14.77 10.34
C THR A 119 -20.81 15.32 9.04
N THR A 120 -21.68 15.52 8.03
CA THR A 120 -21.27 16.12 6.76
C THR A 120 -20.98 17.60 6.96
N GLY A 121 -21.83 18.34 7.70
CA GLY A 121 -21.58 19.74 7.98
C GLY A 121 -20.29 19.99 8.75
N THR A 122 -20.06 19.26 9.86
CA THR A 122 -18.84 19.41 10.65
C THR A 122 -17.60 18.88 9.92
N GLY A 123 -17.73 17.75 9.19
CA GLY A 123 -16.64 17.17 8.42
C GLY A 123 -16.16 18.06 7.28
N LEU A 124 -17.09 18.66 6.52
CA LEU A 124 -16.77 19.60 5.45
C LEU A 124 -16.19 20.90 6.00
N LEU A 125 -16.76 21.45 7.09
CA LEU A 125 -16.24 22.67 7.70
C LEU A 125 -14.78 22.46 8.18
N LEU A 126 -14.52 21.38 8.90
CA LEU A 126 -13.16 21.04 9.33
C LEU A 126 -12.27 20.70 8.12
N GLY A 127 -12.85 20.06 7.09
CA GLY A 127 -12.17 19.74 5.85
C GLY A 127 -11.65 20.98 5.14
N VAL A 128 -12.47 22.01 4.99
CA VAL A 128 -12.05 23.28 4.38
C VAL A 128 -10.95 23.97 5.20
N VAL A 129 -11.05 23.95 6.54
CA VAL A 129 -10.03 24.55 7.42
C VAL A 129 -8.71 23.81 7.33
N LEU A 130 -8.74 22.46 7.34
CA LEU A 130 -7.54 21.63 7.32
C LEU A 130 -7.00 21.37 5.92
N TYR A 131 -7.78 21.66 4.87
CA TYR A 131 -7.35 21.49 3.48
C TYR A 131 -6.04 22.20 3.19
N LYS A 132 -5.94 23.48 3.59
CA LYS A 132 -4.72 24.27 3.32
C LYS A 132 -3.51 23.74 4.09
N LEU A 133 -3.71 23.23 5.29
CA LEU A 133 -2.64 22.59 6.05
C LEU A 133 -2.15 21.29 5.35
N ALA A 134 -3.07 20.50 4.82
CA ALA A 134 -2.76 19.29 4.08
C ALA A 134 -2.05 19.61 2.75
N GLU A 135 -2.51 20.64 2.02
CA GLU A 135 -1.88 21.14 0.81
C GLU A 135 -0.45 21.63 1.07
N LEU A 136 -0.25 22.45 2.11
CA LEU A 136 1.08 22.90 2.53
C LEU A 136 2.00 21.75 2.90
N GLY A 137 1.48 20.74 3.61
CA GLY A 137 2.21 19.53 3.94
C GLY A 137 2.64 18.77 2.69
N MET A 138 1.74 18.62 1.72
CA MET A 138 2.01 17.95 0.46
C MET A 138 3.06 18.71 -0.39
N VAL A 139 2.87 20.00 -0.58
CA VAL A 139 3.79 20.87 -1.37
C VAL A 139 5.20 20.85 -0.76
N ARG A 140 5.29 20.86 0.59
CA ARG A 140 6.58 20.74 1.28
C ARG A 140 7.24 19.38 1.09
N LEU A 141 6.47 18.30 1.07
CA LEU A 141 6.99 16.95 0.79
C LEU A 141 7.46 16.82 -0.66
N LEU A 142 6.80 17.48 -1.59
CA LEU A 142 7.17 17.52 -3.02
C LEU A 142 8.28 18.55 -3.33
N GLN A 143 8.76 19.29 -2.34
CA GLN A 143 9.83 20.29 -2.44
C GLN A 143 9.55 21.45 -3.42
N VAL A 144 8.28 21.85 -3.55
CA VAL A 144 7.82 22.87 -4.52
C VAL A 144 7.56 24.22 -3.84
N PRO A 145 7.68 25.35 -4.57
CA PRO A 145 7.36 26.69 -4.05
C PRO A 145 5.91 26.80 -3.60
N VAL A 146 5.69 27.37 -2.42
CA VAL A 146 4.37 27.47 -1.80
C VAL A 146 3.56 28.62 -2.39
N THR A 147 2.37 28.37 -2.90
CA THR A 147 1.37 29.37 -3.27
C THR A 147 0.37 29.60 -2.13
N TYR A 148 0.15 30.85 -1.72
CA TYR A 148 -0.65 31.18 -0.54
C TYR A 148 -2.14 31.50 -0.85
N THR A 149 -2.69 31.00 -1.95
CA THR A 149 -4.11 31.21 -2.29
C THR A 149 -5.00 30.18 -1.60
N LEU A 150 -6.09 30.63 -0.97
CA LEU A 150 -7.14 29.79 -0.41
C LEU A 150 -8.15 29.46 -1.51
N THR A 151 -8.07 28.25 -2.04
CA THR A 151 -9.04 27.74 -3.01
C THR A 151 -9.98 26.75 -2.35
N VAL A 152 -11.30 26.95 -2.47
CA VAL A 152 -12.31 26.00 -2.01
C VAL A 152 -12.90 25.30 -3.22
N SER A 153 -12.63 24.00 -3.36
CA SER A 153 -13.19 23.18 -4.44
C SER A 153 -14.65 22.85 -4.17
N VAL A 154 -15.56 23.55 -4.84
CA VAL A 154 -17.02 23.30 -4.75
C VAL A 154 -17.37 21.91 -5.28
N SER A 155 -16.68 21.42 -6.32
CA SER A 155 -16.89 20.07 -6.86
C SER A 155 -16.59 19.00 -5.82
N SER A 156 -15.50 19.15 -5.06
CA SER A 156 -15.12 18.22 -3.98
C SER A 156 -16.09 18.27 -2.79
N LEU A 157 -16.65 19.44 -2.47
CA LEU A 157 -17.71 19.58 -1.46
C LEU A 157 -18.96 18.78 -1.86
N LEU A 158 -19.40 18.96 -3.12
CA LEU A 158 -20.58 18.26 -3.65
C LEU A 158 -20.34 16.75 -3.75
N ALA A 159 -19.16 16.33 -4.21
CA ALA A 159 -18.78 14.92 -4.29
C ALA A 159 -18.80 14.25 -2.91
N ALA A 160 -18.23 14.88 -1.89
CA ALA A 160 -18.25 14.38 -0.52
C ALA A 160 -19.68 14.33 0.04
N ALA A 161 -20.47 15.38 -0.11
CA ALA A 161 -21.87 15.40 0.33
C ALA A 161 -22.69 14.28 -0.34
N ALA A 162 -22.54 14.10 -1.65
CA ALA A 162 -23.23 13.06 -2.41
C ALA A 162 -22.84 11.64 -1.97
N LEU A 163 -21.53 11.36 -1.86
CA LEU A 163 -21.04 10.05 -1.42
C LEU A 163 -21.58 9.68 -0.03
N PHE A 164 -21.47 10.59 0.93
CA PHE A 164 -21.92 10.31 2.30
C PHE A 164 -23.44 10.27 2.42
N ALA A 165 -24.20 10.96 1.56
CA ALA A 165 -25.65 10.79 1.45
C ALA A 165 -26.01 9.36 1.00
N VAL A 166 -25.31 8.83 0.01
CA VAL A 166 -25.46 7.43 -0.43
C VAL A 166 -25.12 6.45 0.69
N ILE A 167 -23.97 6.63 1.37
CA ILE A 167 -23.56 5.76 2.48
C ILE A 167 -24.61 5.77 3.60
N HIS A 168 -25.08 6.92 4.06
CA HIS A 168 -26.09 7.02 5.12
C HIS A 168 -27.44 6.43 4.69
N THR A 169 -27.80 6.56 3.42
CA THR A 169 -29.01 5.92 2.87
C THR A 169 -28.90 4.40 2.89
N LEU A 170 -27.76 3.85 2.48
CA LEU A 170 -27.51 2.40 2.54
C LEU A 170 -27.51 1.89 3.98
N ILE A 171 -26.95 2.63 4.92
CA ILE A 171 -26.95 2.33 6.35
C ILE A 171 -28.40 2.31 6.87
N LEU A 172 -29.22 3.30 6.51
CA LEU A 172 -30.65 3.32 6.88
C LEU A 172 -31.40 2.10 6.36
N LEU A 173 -31.22 1.77 5.08
CA LEU A 173 -31.84 0.60 4.46
C LEU A 173 -31.48 -0.71 5.21
N ASN A 174 -30.19 -0.86 5.56
CA ASN A 174 -29.74 -2.02 6.35
C ASN A 174 -30.37 -2.06 7.75
N SER A 175 -30.51 -0.91 8.42
CA SER A 175 -31.14 -0.81 9.75
C SER A 175 -32.62 -1.15 9.69
N LEU A 176 -33.33 -0.70 8.66
CA LEU A 176 -34.74 -1.05 8.41
C LEU A 176 -34.91 -2.55 8.15
N ARG A 177 -33.98 -3.15 7.39
CA ARG A 177 -33.99 -4.62 7.17
C ARG A 177 -33.81 -5.39 8.47
N GLN A 178 -32.87 -4.97 9.33
CA GLN A 178 -32.64 -5.61 10.63
C GLN A 178 -33.89 -5.51 11.54
N LEU A 179 -34.55 -4.34 11.60
CA LEU A 179 -35.75 -4.12 12.38
C LEU A 179 -36.94 -4.98 11.91
N HIS A 180 -37.08 -5.22 10.60
CA HIS A 180 -38.17 -6.02 10.03
C HIS A 180 -38.10 -7.49 10.42
N GLY A 181 -36.88 -8.04 10.59
CA GLY A 181 -36.64 -9.47 10.86
C GLY A 181 -36.81 -9.90 12.31
N VAL A 182 -36.99 -8.99 13.28
CA VAL A 182 -36.98 -9.34 14.72
C VAL A 182 -38.32 -9.05 15.40
N SER A 183 -38.76 -9.96 16.27
CA SER A 183 -39.97 -9.77 17.09
C SER A 183 -39.69 -8.91 18.32
N ALA A 184 -40.71 -8.18 18.82
CA ALA A 184 -40.62 -7.33 20.02
C ALA A 184 -40.11 -8.09 21.26
N VAL A 185 -40.56 -9.31 21.44
CA VAL A 185 -40.16 -10.18 22.57
C VAL A 185 -38.70 -10.61 22.45
N ALA A 186 -38.22 -10.89 21.24
CA ALA A 186 -36.83 -11.22 20.99
C ALA A 186 -35.90 -10.02 21.25
N LEU A 187 -36.31 -8.78 20.89
CA LEU A 187 -35.59 -7.56 21.18
C LEU A 187 -35.42 -7.29 22.68
N LEU A 188 -36.45 -7.56 23.48
CA LEU A 188 -36.40 -7.40 24.95
C LEU A 188 -35.55 -8.46 25.65
N ARG A 189 -35.51 -9.68 25.10
CA ARG A 189 -34.76 -10.81 25.66
C ARG A 189 -33.31 -10.90 25.20
N SER A 190 -32.87 -10.04 24.31
CA SER A 190 -31.55 -10.13 23.68
C SER A 190 -30.39 -10.16 24.70
N GLU A 191 -30.50 -9.53 25.84
CA GLU A 191 -29.49 -9.55 26.92
C GLU A 191 -29.63 -10.70 27.93
N SER A 192 -30.83 -11.26 28.11
CA SER A 192 -31.12 -12.28 29.15
C SER A 192 -30.96 -13.73 28.68
N VAL A 193 -30.85 -13.96 27.36
CA VAL A 193 -30.59 -15.30 26.83
C VAL A 193 -29.10 -15.59 27.00
N GLY A 194 -28.78 -16.43 27.98
CA GLY A 194 -27.40 -16.89 28.22
C GLY A 194 -26.77 -17.42 26.94
N GLU A 195 -25.57 -16.92 26.63
CA GLU A 195 -24.83 -17.37 25.43
C GLU A 195 -24.51 -18.87 25.53
N LYS A 196 -24.79 -19.59 24.46
CA LYS A 196 -24.35 -20.99 24.32
C LYS A 196 -22.85 -21.08 24.50
N PRO A 197 -22.33 -22.05 25.30
CA PRO A 197 -20.90 -22.17 25.53
C PRO A 197 -20.13 -22.28 24.17
N PRO A 198 -19.03 -21.56 24.02
CA PRO A 198 -18.27 -21.58 22.77
C PRO A 198 -17.76 -23.01 22.50
N ARG A 199 -18.03 -23.55 21.32
CA ARG A 199 -17.49 -24.83 20.87
C ARG A 199 -16.20 -24.61 20.11
N ALA A 200 -15.18 -25.43 20.36
CA ALA A 200 -13.95 -25.41 19.57
C ALA A 200 -14.26 -25.86 18.12
N GLN A 201 -13.88 -25.06 17.18
CA GLN A 201 -14.08 -25.32 15.74
C GLN A 201 -12.73 -25.66 15.12
N TRP A 202 -12.23 -26.85 15.41
CA TRP A 202 -10.89 -27.30 15.00
C TRP A 202 -10.68 -27.25 13.48
N VAL A 203 -11.71 -27.58 12.71
CA VAL A 203 -11.65 -27.53 11.23
C VAL A 203 -11.41 -26.11 10.72
N LEU A 204 -12.19 -25.14 11.23
CA LEU A 204 -12.01 -23.73 10.83
C LEU A 204 -10.69 -23.15 11.33
N THR A 205 -10.22 -23.57 12.50
CA THR A 205 -8.90 -23.18 13.01
C THR A 205 -7.78 -23.76 12.14
N ALA A 206 -7.86 -25.05 11.79
CA ALA A 206 -6.89 -25.70 10.91
C ALA A 206 -6.89 -25.04 9.51
N ALA A 207 -8.08 -24.76 8.96
CA ALA A 207 -8.18 -24.02 7.69
C ALA A 207 -7.53 -22.65 7.77
N GLY A 208 -7.73 -21.91 8.88
CA GLY A 208 -7.07 -20.61 9.11
C GLY A 208 -5.55 -20.72 9.18
N VAL A 209 -5.01 -21.73 9.87
CA VAL A 209 -3.56 -21.98 9.96
C VAL A 209 -2.97 -22.37 8.59
N VAL A 210 -3.63 -23.26 7.86
CA VAL A 210 -3.18 -23.68 6.52
C VAL A 210 -3.21 -22.50 5.56
N LEU A 211 -4.28 -21.72 5.56
CA LEU A 211 -4.42 -20.55 4.69
C LEU A 211 -3.36 -19.48 5.01
N LEU A 212 -3.07 -19.23 6.29
CA LEU A 212 -2.02 -18.30 6.70
C LEU A 212 -0.63 -18.82 6.30
N GLY A 213 -0.37 -20.11 6.53
CA GLY A 213 0.88 -20.75 6.12
C GLY A 213 1.09 -20.70 4.60
N ALA A 214 0.05 -20.95 3.83
CA ALA A 214 0.09 -20.81 2.37
C ALA A 214 0.35 -19.36 1.91
N ALA A 215 -0.29 -18.38 2.56
CA ALA A 215 -0.04 -16.96 2.25
C ALA A 215 1.41 -16.55 2.56
N TYR A 216 1.95 -16.99 3.69
CA TYR A 216 3.34 -16.72 4.06
C TYR A 216 4.34 -17.43 3.14
N ALA A 217 4.07 -18.70 2.81
CA ALA A 217 4.88 -19.44 1.85
C ALA A 217 4.91 -18.76 0.49
N LEU A 218 3.74 -18.30 0.01
CA LEU A 218 3.62 -17.52 -1.23
C LEU A 218 4.46 -16.23 -1.16
N ALA A 219 4.37 -15.49 -0.06
CA ALA A 219 5.09 -14.23 0.11
C ALA A 219 6.63 -14.40 0.11
N VAL A 220 7.13 -15.54 0.60
CA VAL A 220 8.57 -15.80 0.65
C VAL A 220 9.08 -16.46 -0.62
N SER A 221 8.26 -17.27 -1.30
CA SER A 221 8.69 -18.10 -2.44
C SER A 221 8.82 -17.32 -3.75
N ILE A 222 8.08 -16.23 -3.93
CA ILE A 222 8.12 -15.43 -5.16
C ILE A 222 9.45 -14.70 -5.24
N LYS A 223 10.17 -14.85 -6.35
CA LYS A 223 11.48 -14.23 -6.58
C LYS A 223 11.40 -13.00 -7.49
N GLU A 224 10.60 -13.04 -8.54
CA GLU A 224 10.50 -11.95 -9.53
C GLU A 224 9.59 -10.81 -9.04
N PRO A 225 10.00 -9.53 -9.23
CA PRO A 225 9.20 -8.36 -8.80
C PRO A 225 7.83 -8.28 -9.49
N LEU A 226 7.75 -8.58 -10.79
CA LEU A 226 6.50 -8.55 -11.55
C LEU A 226 5.51 -9.63 -11.09
N ALA A 227 6.00 -10.85 -10.81
CA ALA A 227 5.20 -11.90 -10.22
C ALA A 227 4.68 -11.50 -8.81
N ALA A 228 5.50 -10.79 -8.04
CA ALA A 228 5.08 -10.25 -6.75
C ALA A 228 3.88 -9.30 -6.90
N LEU A 229 3.87 -8.41 -7.87
CA LEU A 229 2.74 -7.50 -8.11
C LEU A 229 1.44 -8.26 -8.40
N LEU A 230 1.47 -9.31 -9.23
CA LEU A 230 0.29 -10.10 -9.58
C LEU A 230 -0.26 -10.89 -8.39
N TRP A 231 0.62 -11.51 -7.60
CA TRP A 231 0.22 -12.34 -6.46
C TRP A 231 -0.07 -11.57 -5.18
N PHE A 232 0.28 -10.28 -5.14
CA PHE A 232 0.11 -9.43 -3.96
C PHE A 232 -1.32 -9.42 -3.42
N PHE A 233 -2.29 -9.14 -4.28
CA PHE A 233 -3.69 -9.06 -3.86
C PHE A 233 -4.23 -10.41 -3.38
N ALA A 234 -3.83 -11.52 -4.02
CA ALA A 234 -4.20 -12.85 -3.57
C ALA A 234 -3.64 -13.15 -2.17
N ALA A 235 -2.36 -12.86 -1.94
CA ALA A 235 -1.72 -13.03 -0.63
C ALA A 235 -2.39 -12.19 0.45
N VAL A 236 -2.71 -10.92 0.17
CA VAL A 236 -3.41 -10.03 1.09
C VAL A 236 -4.79 -10.57 1.46
N ILE A 237 -5.59 -11.02 0.48
CA ILE A 237 -6.91 -11.60 0.73
C ILE A 237 -6.78 -12.87 1.59
N MET A 238 -5.82 -13.73 1.30
CA MET A 238 -5.56 -14.95 2.10
C MET A 238 -5.20 -14.61 3.54
N VAL A 239 -4.31 -13.63 3.78
CA VAL A 239 -3.96 -13.16 5.13
C VAL A 239 -5.18 -12.58 5.87
N ILE A 240 -6.00 -11.77 5.20
CA ILE A 240 -7.22 -11.21 5.79
C ILE A 240 -8.17 -12.33 6.24
N LEU A 241 -8.49 -13.27 5.34
CA LEU A 241 -9.40 -14.38 5.64
C LEU A 241 -8.84 -15.28 6.74
N ALA A 242 -7.56 -15.62 6.68
CA ALA A 242 -6.88 -16.40 7.71
C ALA A 242 -6.93 -15.71 9.08
N THR A 243 -6.68 -14.41 9.12
CA THR A 243 -6.72 -13.61 10.35
C THR A 243 -8.11 -13.62 10.97
N TYR A 244 -9.17 -13.45 10.17
CA TYR A 244 -10.54 -13.58 10.68
C TYR A 244 -10.82 -14.99 11.23
N LEU A 245 -10.44 -16.04 10.50
CA LEU A 245 -10.63 -17.43 10.96
C LEU A 245 -9.90 -17.70 12.26
N LEU A 246 -8.67 -17.24 12.40
CA LEU A 246 -7.84 -17.44 13.59
C LEU A 246 -8.37 -16.65 14.80
N PHE A 247 -8.78 -15.41 14.62
CA PHE A 247 -9.36 -14.64 15.74
C PHE A 247 -10.75 -15.15 16.16
N ILE A 248 -11.60 -15.57 15.23
CA ILE A 248 -12.97 -16.02 15.55
C ILE A 248 -12.96 -17.46 16.09
N SER A 249 -12.25 -18.36 15.43
CA SER A 249 -12.26 -19.79 15.74
C SER A 249 -11.02 -20.25 16.52
N GLY A 250 -9.83 -19.81 16.08
CA GLY A 250 -8.55 -20.21 16.64
C GLY A 250 -8.39 -19.78 18.09
N SER A 251 -8.78 -18.56 18.43
CA SER A 251 -8.71 -18.04 19.80
C SER A 251 -9.58 -18.84 20.78
N VAL A 252 -10.78 -19.21 20.37
CA VAL A 252 -11.68 -20.07 21.16
C VAL A 252 -11.10 -21.46 21.31
N THR A 253 -10.56 -22.02 20.23
CA THR A 253 -9.92 -23.34 20.21
C THR A 253 -8.70 -23.37 21.13
N LEU A 254 -7.88 -22.30 21.11
CA LEU A 254 -6.73 -22.14 21.99
C LEU A 254 -7.17 -22.08 23.46
N CYS A 255 -8.16 -21.28 23.81
CA CYS A 255 -8.70 -21.20 25.17
C CYS A 255 -9.22 -22.56 25.64
N ARG A 256 -9.90 -23.31 24.79
CA ARG A 256 -10.37 -24.68 25.10
C ARG A 256 -9.21 -25.67 25.25
N GLY A 257 -8.16 -25.54 24.45
CA GLY A 257 -6.93 -26.32 24.63
C GLY A 257 -6.26 -26.05 25.97
N LEU A 258 -6.16 -24.77 26.38
CA LEU A 258 -5.62 -24.38 27.68
C LEU A 258 -6.49 -24.89 28.85
N GLN A 259 -7.83 -24.93 28.71
CA GLN A 259 -8.73 -25.51 29.70
C GLN A 259 -8.51 -27.01 29.90
N ARG A 260 -8.08 -27.75 28.88
CA ARG A 260 -7.76 -29.20 29.00
C ARG A 260 -6.49 -29.46 29.81
N ASN A 261 -5.57 -28.50 29.87
CA ASN A 261 -4.37 -28.61 30.69
C ASN A 261 -4.71 -28.27 32.17
N LYS A 262 -5.06 -29.29 32.95
CA LYS A 262 -5.50 -29.12 34.33
C LYS A 262 -4.46 -28.44 35.22
N LYS A 263 -3.16 -28.67 35.02
CA LYS A 263 -2.09 -28.05 35.83
C LYS A 263 -2.00 -26.53 35.60
N TYR A 264 -2.32 -26.06 34.41
CA TYR A 264 -2.34 -24.64 34.05
C TYR A 264 -3.67 -23.99 34.44
N TYR A 265 -4.77 -24.63 34.08
CA TYR A 265 -6.11 -24.05 34.21
C TYR A 265 -6.57 -23.86 35.68
N TYR A 266 -6.30 -24.80 36.59
CA TYR A 266 -6.75 -24.70 38.01
C TYR A 266 -5.90 -23.77 38.89
N ARG A 267 -4.93 -23.02 38.32
CA ARG A 267 -4.33 -21.93 39.08
C ARG A 267 -5.32 -20.77 39.20
N PRO A 268 -5.55 -20.19 40.41
CA PRO A 268 -6.61 -19.20 40.64
C PRO A 268 -6.61 -18.02 39.66
N GLN A 269 -5.41 -17.56 39.26
CA GLN A 269 -5.22 -16.45 38.30
C GLN A 269 -5.60 -16.84 36.86
N HIS A 270 -5.43 -18.10 36.45
CA HIS A 270 -5.71 -18.59 35.12
C HIS A 270 -7.14 -19.07 34.94
N PHE A 271 -7.76 -19.59 35.99
CA PHE A 271 -9.13 -20.11 35.95
C PHE A 271 -10.15 -19.05 35.50
N VAL A 272 -10.15 -17.89 36.17
CA VAL A 272 -11.04 -16.79 35.83
C VAL A 272 -10.70 -16.19 34.45
N SER A 273 -9.41 -15.98 34.18
CA SER A 273 -8.95 -15.35 32.92
C SER A 273 -9.27 -16.20 31.69
N VAL A 274 -8.92 -17.51 31.69
CA VAL A 274 -9.13 -18.38 30.53
C VAL A 274 -10.61 -18.69 30.32
N SER A 275 -11.40 -18.84 31.39
CA SER A 275 -12.84 -19.06 31.26
C SER A 275 -13.56 -17.85 30.66
N SER A 276 -13.31 -16.65 31.19
CA SER A 276 -13.93 -15.43 30.68
C SER A 276 -13.44 -15.10 29.26
N MET A 277 -12.14 -15.36 28.94
CA MET A 277 -11.55 -15.10 27.67
C MET A 277 -12.17 -15.94 26.54
N ALA A 278 -12.50 -17.20 26.78
CA ALA A 278 -13.16 -18.07 25.80
C ALA A 278 -14.51 -17.51 25.32
N TYR A 279 -15.31 -16.95 26.20
CA TYR A 279 -16.58 -16.30 25.86
C TYR A 279 -16.34 -14.95 25.13
N ARG A 280 -15.42 -14.14 25.64
CA ARG A 280 -15.06 -12.86 25.04
C ARG A 280 -14.52 -13.02 23.62
N MET A 281 -13.63 -13.98 23.38
CA MET A 281 -13.02 -14.21 22.06
C MET A 281 -14.06 -14.65 21.02
N LYS A 282 -15.03 -15.50 21.40
CA LYS A 282 -16.13 -15.89 20.50
C LYS A 282 -16.88 -14.66 19.97
N ARG A 283 -17.16 -13.70 20.83
CA ARG A 283 -17.96 -12.51 20.49
C ARG A 283 -17.14 -11.42 19.80
N ASN A 284 -15.90 -11.26 20.21
CA ASN A 284 -15.06 -10.14 19.83
C ASN A 284 -13.99 -10.48 18.79
N GLY A 285 -13.89 -11.74 18.36
CA GLY A 285 -12.88 -12.21 17.42
C GLY A 285 -12.84 -11.40 16.13
N ALA A 286 -13.99 -11.09 15.55
CA ALA A 286 -14.07 -10.29 14.33
C ALA A 286 -13.53 -8.86 14.53
N GLY A 287 -13.87 -8.19 15.65
CA GLY A 287 -13.35 -6.86 15.95
C GLY A 287 -11.84 -6.84 16.14
N LEU A 288 -11.28 -7.86 16.82
CA LEU A 288 -9.83 -7.99 16.99
C LEU A 288 -9.11 -8.30 15.69
N ALA A 289 -9.70 -9.15 14.84
CA ALA A 289 -9.20 -9.39 13.49
C ALA A 289 -9.14 -8.09 12.68
N SER A 290 -10.22 -7.29 12.70
CA SER A 290 -10.24 -5.98 12.02
C SER A 290 -9.15 -5.05 12.53
N VAL A 291 -8.92 -4.97 13.84
CA VAL A 291 -7.84 -4.15 14.42
C VAL A 291 -6.46 -4.66 13.99
N CYS A 292 -6.25 -5.98 13.97
CA CYS A 292 -5.01 -6.59 13.49
C CYS A 292 -4.74 -6.25 12.02
N ILE A 293 -5.74 -6.38 11.17
CA ILE A 293 -5.65 -6.07 9.74
C ILE A 293 -5.35 -4.59 9.53
N LEU A 294 -6.09 -3.69 10.21
CA LEU A 294 -5.85 -2.25 10.12
C LEU A 294 -4.44 -1.87 10.60
N ALA A 295 -3.97 -2.46 11.70
CA ALA A 295 -2.62 -2.25 12.19
C ALA A 295 -1.57 -2.74 11.17
N THR A 296 -1.78 -3.92 10.57
CA THR A 296 -0.89 -4.44 9.52
C THR A 296 -0.88 -3.52 8.29
N MET A 297 -2.05 -3.04 7.85
CA MET A 297 -2.15 -2.12 6.70
C MET A 297 -1.39 -0.81 6.97
N VAL A 298 -1.55 -0.24 8.16
CA VAL A 298 -0.80 0.97 8.55
C VAL A 298 0.71 0.70 8.54
N LEU A 299 1.15 -0.38 9.16
CA LEU A 299 2.58 -0.72 9.26
C LEU A 299 3.20 -0.97 7.89
N VAL A 300 2.56 -1.77 7.04
CA VAL A 300 3.04 -2.04 5.67
C VAL A 300 3.10 -0.73 4.87
N MET A 301 2.04 0.06 4.91
CA MET A 301 1.92 1.27 4.10
C MET A 301 2.92 2.34 4.54
N ILE A 302 3.00 2.66 5.84
CA ILE A 302 3.96 3.65 6.34
C ILE A 302 5.40 3.20 6.12
N SER A 303 5.73 1.93 6.38
CA SER A 303 7.11 1.46 6.19
C SER A 303 7.55 1.52 4.73
N SER A 304 6.70 1.06 3.79
CA SER A 304 7.02 1.06 2.36
C SER A 304 7.06 2.46 1.77
N THR A 305 6.07 3.31 2.07
CA THR A 305 6.04 4.67 1.51
C THR A 305 7.09 5.58 2.13
N THR A 306 7.45 5.40 3.41
CA THR A 306 8.59 6.09 4.03
C THR A 306 9.91 5.66 3.39
N CYS A 307 10.07 4.35 3.11
CA CYS A 307 11.25 3.84 2.43
C CYS A 307 11.40 4.45 1.03
N LEU A 308 10.32 4.52 0.24
CA LEU A 308 10.30 5.18 -1.07
C LEU A 308 10.68 6.65 -0.96
N TYR A 309 10.08 7.38 -0.03
CA TYR A 309 10.33 8.81 0.14
C TYR A 309 11.76 9.13 0.57
N VAL A 310 12.31 8.35 1.50
CA VAL A 310 13.69 8.54 1.96
C VAL A 310 14.71 8.08 0.91
N GLY A 311 14.38 7.01 0.17
CA GLY A 311 15.24 6.44 -0.87
C GLY A 311 15.02 7.03 -2.28
N GLN A 312 14.28 8.13 -2.42
CA GLN A 312 13.95 8.70 -3.73
C GLN A 312 15.20 9.11 -4.53
N GLU A 313 16.23 9.64 -3.86
CA GLU A 313 17.48 10.01 -4.51
C GLU A 313 18.28 8.76 -4.93
N ASP A 314 18.29 7.71 -4.12
CA ASP A 314 18.91 6.43 -4.48
C ASP A 314 18.25 5.86 -5.76
N ALA A 315 16.91 5.97 -5.86
CA ALA A 315 16.17 5.49 -7.02
C ALA A 315 16.43 6.32 -8.28
N VAL A 316 16.51 7.65 -8.15
CA VAL A 316 16.89 8.54 -9.26
C VAL A 316 18.29 8.22 -9.74
N ASN A 317 19.27 8.09 -8.82
CA ASN A 317 20.65 7.78 -9.18
C ASN A 317 20.84 6.37 -9.77
N ALA A 318 20.01 5.42 -9.39
CA ALA A 318 20.01 4.09 -9.98
C ALA A 318 19.52 4.10 -11.42
N ARG A 319 18.48 4.91 -11.74
CA ARG A 319 17.95 5.05 -13.11
C ARG A 319 18.81 5.96 -13.98
N TYR A 320 19.29 7.06 -13.40
CA TYR A 320 20.08 8.09 -14.07
C TYR A 320 21.43 8.28 -13.36
N PRO A 321 22.42 7.42 -13.67
CA PRO A 321 23.77 7.53 -13.07
C PRO A 321 24.55 8.74 -13.60
N ARG A 322 24.10 9.35 -14.71
CA ARG A 322 24.64 10.56 -15.34
C ARG A 322 23.56 11.62 -15.44
N ASP A 323 23.96 12.86 -15.72
CA ASP A 323 23.03 13.98 -15.85
C ASP A 323 22.18 13.90 -17.11
N MET A 324 22.75 13.40 -18.20
CA MET A 324 22.10 13.22 -19.50
C MET A 324 22.29 11.79 -20.01
N ASP A 325 21.25 11.22 -20.58
CA ASP A 325 21.26 9.92 -21.25
C ASP A 325 20.69 10.08 -22.66
N VAL A 326 21.49 9.76 -23.66
CA VAL A 326 21.14 9.80 -25.09
C VAL A 326 21.12 8.36 -25.60
N ALA A 327 20.00 7.93 -26.17
CA ALA A 327 19.87 6.63 -26.81
C ALA A 327 19.44 6.83 -28.28
N VAL A 328 20.16 6.21 -29.19
CA VAL A 328 19.82 6.18 -30.61
C VAL A 328 19.50 4.75 -31.03
N TYR A 329 18.28 4.54 -31.48
CA TYR A 329 17.73 3.21 -31.81
C TYR A 329 17.77 3.01 -33.31
N GLY A 330 18.72 2.20 -33.80
CA GLY A 330 18.83 1.82 -35.21
C GLY A 330 18.26 0.41 -35.44
N ARG A 331 17.89 0.12 -36.69
CA ARG A 331 17.65 -1.28 -37.09
C ARG A 331 19.00 -1.99 -37.23
N SER A 332 19.03 -3.27 -36.96
CA SER A 332 20.26 -4.05 -37.07
C SER A 332 20.76 -4.24 -38.52
N ASP A 333 19.87 -4.10 -39.51
CA ASP A 333 20.25 -4.02 -40.94
C ASP A 333 20.98 -2.71 -41.27
N HIS A 334 20.93 -1.71 -40.38
CA HIS A 334 21.73 -0.49 -40.42
C HIS A 334 22.31 -0.24 -39.01
N PRO A 335 23.25 -1.06 -38.57
CA PRO A 335 23.94 -0.81 -37.31
C PRO A 335 24.75 0.48 -37.48
N LEU A 336 24.65 1.38 -36.46
CA LEU A 336 25.47 2.59 -36.46
C LEU A 336 26.95 2.19 -36.56
N ASP A 337 27.60 2.60 -37.62
CA ASP A 337 29.03 2.39 -37.76
C ASP A 337 29.83 3.36 -36.86
N GLU A 338 31.12 3.14 -36.74
CA GLU A 338 31.97 3.95 -35.86
C GLU A 338 32.05 5.42 -36.34
N ALA A 339 31.91 5.69 -37.64
CA ALA A 339 31.92 7.04 -38.20
C ALA A 339 30.61 7.77 -37.88
N GLU A 340 29.48 7.09 -37.97
CA GLU A 340 28.17 7.63 -37.61
C GLU A 340 28.05 7.88 -36.10
N ALA A 341 28.54 6.95 -35.27
CA ALA A 341 28.61 7.12 -33.83
C ALA A 341 29.50 8.32 -33.44
N GLU A 342 30.63 8.50 -34.10
CA GLU A 342 31.51 9.63 -33.89
C GLU A 342 30.85 10.96 -34.34
N GLN A 343 30.08 10.95 -35.43
CA GLN A 343 29.33 12.13 -35.87
C GLN A 343 28.24 12.50 -34.85
N LEU A 344 27.52 11.53 -34.32
CA LEU A 344 26.53 11.76 -33.25
C LEU A 344 27.20 12.32 -31.99
N ARG A 345 28.31 11.74 -31.57
CA ARG A 345 29.09 12.21 -30.44
C ARG A 345 29.52 13.67 -30.59
N GLN A 346 30.12 14.03 -31.74
CA GLN A 346 30.52 15.39 -32.01
C GLN A 346 29.34 16.35 -32.03
N GLY A 347 28.20 15.91 -32.55
CA GLY A 347 26.96 16.70 -32.54
C GLY A 347 26.42 16.94 -31.15
N VAL A 348 26.41 15.91 -30.28
CA VAL A 348 26.05 16.06 -28.89
C VAL A 348 26.99 17.03 -28.16
N GLU A 349 28.30 16.81 -28.26
CA GLU A 349 29.32 17.67 -27.64
C GLU A 349 29.24 19.13 -28.14
N SER A 350 29.02 19.34 -29.43
CA SER A 350 28.87 20.69 -29.98
C SER A 350 27.58 21.38 -29.51
N THR A 351 26.50 20.61 -29.33
CA THR A 351 25.25 21.14 -28.79
C THR A 351 25.43 21.56 -27.34
N VAL A 352 26.07 20.72 -26.50
CA VAL A 352 26.41 21.07 -25.10
C VAL A 352 27.27 22.31 -25.02
N PHE A 353 28.29 22.39 -25.89
CA PHE A 353 29.18 23.56 -25.97
C PHE A 353 28.44 24.84 -26.37
N ASN A 354 27.47 24.76 -27.27
CA ASN A 354 26.64 25.91 -27.65
C ASN A 354 25.76 26.43 -26.49
N PHE A 355 25.42 25.57 -25.54
CA PHE A 355 24.76 25.97 -24.27
C PHE A 355 25.76 26.55 -23.26
N GLY A 356 27.05 26.54 -23.54
CA GLY A 356 28.11 27.02 -22.64
C GLY A 356 28.61 25.99 -21.66
N GLY A 357 28.21 24.70 -21.81
CA GLY A 357 28.63 23.60 -20.97
C GLY A 357 29.71 22.73 -21.56
N GLN A 358 30.17 21.74 -20.80
CA GLN A 358 31.10 20.70 -21.19
C GLN A 358 30.60 19.32 -20.79
N THR A 359 30.92 18.31 -21.60
CA THR A 359 30.65 16.91 -21.25
C THR A 359 31.79 16.34 -20.43
N SER A 360 31.46 15.60 -19.40
CA SER A 360 32.41 14.89 -18.52
C SER A 360 31.87 13.52 -18.14
N ASN A 361 32.73 12.65 -17.64
CA ASN A 361 32.36 11.33 -17.13
C ASN A 361 31.52 10.51 -18.13
N VAL A 362 31.90 10.56 -19.41
CA VAL A 362 31.16 9.94 -20.51
C VAL A 362 31.18 8.42 -20.40
N ALA A 363 30.01 7.79 -20.57
CA ALA A 363 29.87 6.36 -20.81
C ALA A 363 29.15 6.13 -22.14
N THR A 364 29.80 5.43 -23.06
CA THR A 364 29.22 5.07 -24.34
C THR A 364 29.35 3.58 -24.59
N TYR A 365 28.30 2.98 -25.13
CA TYR A 365 28.29 1.57 -25.48
C TYR A 365 27.19 1.26 -26.50
N ARG A 366 27.37 0.17 -27.22
CA ARG A 366 26.38 -0.38 -28.15
C ARG A 366 25.72 -1.62 -27.52
N GLU A 367 24.47 -1.85 -27.84
CA GLU A 367 23.76 -3.04 -27.43
C GLU A 367 22.74 -3.52 -28.46
N ILE A 368 22.39 -4.80 -28.38
CA ILE A 368 21.15 -5.32 -28.92
C ILE A 368 20.38 -6.03 -27.80
N SER A 369 19.07 -5.96 -27.84
CA SER A 369 18.21 -6.63 -26.86
C SER A 369 17.24 -7.60 -27.53
N VAL A 370 17.07 -8.77 -26.91
CA VAL A 370 16.06 -9.77 -27.26
C VAL A 370 15.36 -10.25 -26.00
N SER A 371 14.10 -10.65 -26.16
CA SER A 371 13.28 -11.15 -25.05
C SER A 371 12.89 -12.60 -25.28
N GLY A 372 13.02 -13.45 -24.29
CA GLY A 372 12.67 -14.85 -24.39
C GLY A 372 12.22 -15.47 -23.08
N LEU A 373 11.76 -16.71 -23.14
CA LEU A 373 11.40 -17.53 -21.98
C LEU A 373 12.57 -18.45 -21.60
N PRO A 374 13.02 -18.42 -20.33
CA PRO A 374 14.11 -19.29 -19.87
C PRO A 374 13.64 -20.75 -19.78
N ASP A 375 14.41 -21.65 -20.39
CA ASP A 375 14.30 -23.10 -20.31
C ASP A 375 15.67 -23.71 -19.93
N GLY A 376 15.98 -23.70 -18.63
CA GLY A 376 17.33 -24.01 -18.17
C GLY A 376 18.33 -22.94 -18.57
N GLY A 377 19.44 -23.36 -19.22
CA GLY A 377 20.44 -22.46 -19.78
C GLY A 377 20.11 -21.94 -21.18
N ASP A 378 18.96 -22.32 -21.75
CA ASP A 378 18.46 -21.88 -23.04
C ASP A 378 17.40 -20.77 -22.87
N LEU A 379 17.44 -19.77 -23.72
CA LEU A 379 16.43 -18.70 -23.79
C LEU A 379 15.67 -18.80 -25.11
N ARG A 380 14.42 -19.24 -25.05
CA ARG A 380 13.57 -19.42 -26.24
C ARG A 380 12.84 -18.16 -26.61
N LEU A 381 13.10 -17.64 -27.83
CA LEU A 381 12.63 -16.34 -28.26
C LEU A 381 11.19 -16.35 -28.81
N GLY A 382 10.78 -17.38 -29.53
CA GLY A 382 9.50 -17.41 -30.27
C GLY A 382 8.20 -17.45 -29.45
N ASN A 383 8.26 -17.73 -28.15
CA ASN A 383 7.10 -17.94 -27.29
C ASN A 383 6.96 -16.91 -26.14
N ALA A 384 7.72 -15.82 -26.19
CA ALA A 384 7.67 -14.80 -25.14
C ALA A 384 6.28 -14.16 -25.07
N GLY A 385 5.57 -14.36 -23.94
CA GLY A 385 4.27 -13.74 -23.69
C GLY A 385 3.04 -14.55 -24.12
N ALA A 386 3.18 -15.85 -24.41
CA ALA A 386 2.07 -16.73 -24.79
C ALA A 386 0.99 -16.89 -23.69
N SER A 387 1.34 -16.71 -22.42
CA SER A 387 0.39 -16.69 -21.32
C SER A 387 0.72 -15.60 -20.28
N ALA A 388 -0.26 -15.24 -19.43
CA ALA A 388 -0.03 -14.28 -18.34
C ALA A 388 1.02 -14.78 -17.32
N ALA A 389 1.20 -16.09 -17.16
CA ALA A 389 2.23 -16.67 -16.32
C ALA A 389 3.61 -16.58 -16.98
N ASP A 390 3.67 -16.70 -18.30
CA ASP A 390 4.91 -16.58 -19.07
C ASP A 390 5.41 -15.14 -19.11
N SER A 391 4.50 -14.16 -19.19
CA SER A 391 4.87 -12.73 -19.22
C SER A 391 5.65 -12.28 -17.96
N THR A 392 5.48 -12.94 -16.81
CA THR A 392 6.26 -12.66 -15.60
C THR A 392 7.64 -13.31 -15.58
N ARG A 393 7.89 -14.28 -16.48
CA ARG A 393 9.13 -15.04 -16.60
C ARG A 393 9.96 -14.61 -17.80
N VAL A 394 9.40 -13.73 -18.66
CA VAL A 394 10.16 -13.20 -19.78
C VAL A 394 11.45 -12.58 -19.27
N THR A 395 12.56 -13.04 -19.83
CA THR A 395 13.91 -12.55 -19.52
C THR A 395 14.42 -11.76 -20.70
N GLN A 396 14.92 -10.57 -20.45
CA GLN A 396 15.59 -9.76 -21.46
C GLN A 396 17.08 -10.12 -21.50
N LEU A 397 17.60 -10.31 -22.69
CA LEU A 397 19.05 -10.42 -22.94
C LEU A 397 19.52 -9.14 -23.61
N HIS A 398 20.51 -8.53 -23.03
CA HIS A 398 21.24 -7.40 -23.62
C HIS A 398 22.65 -7.87 -23.95
N PHE A 399 22.97 -7.92 -25.23
CA PHE A 399 24.30 -8.26 -25.71
C PHE A 399 25.11 -7.01 -25.92
N LEU A 400 26.34 -6.99 -25.42
CA LEU A 400 27.26 -5.86 -25.47
C LEU A 400 28.63 -6.29 -25.99
N PRO A 401 29.30 -5.44 -26.77
CA PRO A 401 30.69 -5.66 -27.13
C PRO A 401 31.60 -5.61 -25.90
N LEU A 402 32.55 -6.52 -25.85
CA LEU A 402 33.56 -6.56 -24.78
C LEU A 402 34.39 -5.26 -24.70
N GLU A 403 34.69 -4.67 -25.84
CA GLU A 403 35.41 -3.41 -25.95
C GLU A 403 34.65 -2.24 -25.30
N ASP A 404 33.35 -2.11 -25.59
CA ASP A 404 32.51 -1.06 -25.03
C ASP A 404 32.31 -1.24 -23.53
N TYR A 405 32.08 -2.50 -23.07
CA TYR A 405 32.00 -2.83 -21.66
C TYR A 405 33.28 -2.49 -20.86
N ASN A 406 34.45 -2.86 -21.41
CA ASN A 406 35.74 -2.52 -20.81
C ASN A 406 35.96 -0.99 -20.75
N ALA A 407 35.61 -0.27 -21.80
CA ALA A 407 35.72 1.18 -21.85
C ALA A 407 34.80 1.86 -20.84
N ALA A 408 33.54 1.42 -20.74
CA ALA A 408 32.54 1.99 -19.83
C ALA A 408 32.80 1.68 -18.35
N THR A 409 33.39 0.53 -18.04
CA THR A 409 33.64 0.09 -16.64
C THR A 409 35.10 0.33 -16.19
N GLY A 410 36.00 0.66 -17.09
CA GLY A 410 37.43 0.75 -16.79
C GLY A 410 38.10 -0.60 -16.53
N GLN A 411 37.46 -1.69 -16.93
CA GLN A 411 37.99 -3.06 -16.76
C GLN A 411 38.85 -3.44 -17.97
N SER A 412 39.57 -4.55 -17.86
CA SER A 412 40.43 -5.08 -18.94
C SER A 412 40.16 -6.58 -19.08
N LEU A 413 38.89 -6.95 -19.23
CA LEU A 413 38.46 -8.33 -19.40
C LEU A 413 38.83 -8.84 -20.79
N THR A 414 39.09 -10.15 -20.90
CA THR A 414 39.44 -10.80 -22.17
C THR A 414 38.59 -12.05 -22.36
N LEU A 415 38.10 -12.29 -23.55
CA LEU A 415 37.31 -13.46 -23.94
C LEU A 415 37.87 -14.06 -25.23
N ASN A 416 37.79 -15.38 -25.31
CA ASN A 416 38.03 -16.12 -26.56
C ASN A 416 36.72 -16.37 -27.31
N ASP A 417 36.82 -16.82 -28.56
CA ASP A 417 35.66 -17.17 -29.36
C ASP A 417 34.69 -18.12 -28.63
N GLY A 418 33.38 -17.85 -28.71
CA GLY A 418 32.37 -18.69 -28.05
C GLY A 418 32.28 -18.56 -26.53
N GLN A 419 33.02 -17.59 -25.93
CA GLN A 419 32.95 -17.30 -24.49
C GLN A 419 32.19 -15.99 -24.24
N VAL A 420 31.49 -15.92 -23.11
CA VAL A 420 30.76 -14.73 -22.67
C VAL A 420 30.93 -14.50 -21.17
N TYR A 421 30.79 -13.25 -20.73
CA TYR A 421 30.49 -12.91 -19.35
C TYR A 421 29.00 -12.60 -19.23
N VAL A 422 28.40 -12.99 -18.09
CA VAL A 422 26.96 -12.76 -17.87
C VAL A 422 26.77 -12.06 -16.51
N ALA A 423 26.07 -10.93 -16.51
CA ALA A 423 25.55 -10.36 -15.27
C ALA A 423 24.04 -10.57 -15.21
N ALA A 424 23.58 -11.25 -14.18
CA ALA A 424 22.15 -11.53 -13.95
C ALA A 424 21.54 -10.46 -13.04
N LEU A 425 20.50 -9.78 -13.52
CA LEU A 425 19.78 -8.75 -12.82
C LEU A 425 18.34 -9.24 -12.56
N ARG A 426 17.92 -9.25 -11.31
CA ARG A 426 16.57 -9.69 -10.85
C ARG A 426 16.21 -11.13 -11.20
N THR A 427 17.20 -11.94 -11.57
CA THR A 427 17.09 -13.37 -11.84
C THR A 427 18.38 -14.06 -11.41
N ASP A 428 18.35 -15.38 -11.31
CA ASP A 428 19.53 -16.21 -11.09
C ASP A 428 19.88 -16.91 -12.42
N PHE A 429 21.16 -16.91 -12.80
CA PHE A 429 21.63 -17.66 -13.96
C PHE A 429 22.80 -18.59 -13.55
N PRO A 430 22.51 -19.78 -13.01
CA PRO A 430 23.54 -20.69 -12.46
C PRO A 430 24.20 -21.60 -13.51
N TYR A 431 23.92 -21.43 -14.80
CA TYR A 431 24.34 -22.34 -15.87
C TYR A 431 25.71 -21.97 -16.43
N ASP A 432 26.53 -22.99 -16.77
CA ASP A 432 27.86 -22.80 -17.38
C ASP A 432 27.82 -22.53 -18.88
N THR A 433 26.64 -22.65 -19.49
CA THR A 433 26.39 -22.38 -20.88
C THR A 433 25.14 -21.51 -21.02
N LEU A 434 25.19 -20.50 -21.86
CA LEU A 434 24.05 -19.71 -22.33
C LEU A 434 23.74 -20.15 -23.76
N THR A 435 22.51 -20.60 -23.98
CA THR A 435 22.02 -20.90 -25.33
C THR A 435 20.89 -19.91 -25.65
N VAL A 436 20.83 -19.48 -26.91
CA VAL A 436 19.77 -18.59 -27.40
C VAL A 436 19.02 -19.32 -28.49
N ASP A 437 17.73 -19.53 -28.29
CA ASP A 437 16.77 -20.18 -29.20
C ASP A 437 17.18 -21.59 -29.67
N GLY A 438 18.01 -22.28 -28.88
CA GLY A 438 18.54 -23.61 -29.20
C GLY A 438 19.65 -23.64 -30.23
N GLU A 439 20.07 -22.50 -30.77
CA GLU A 439 21.01 -22.39 -31.92
C GLU A 439 22.36 -21.82 -31.51
N TRP A 440 22.37 -20.66 -30.84
CA TRP A 440 23.61 -19.97 -30.44
C TRP A 440 24.00 -20.37 -29.03
N THR A 441 25.12 -21.05 -28.88
CA THR A 441 25.58 -21.53 -27.57
C THR A 441 26.92 -20.93 -27.19
N PHE A 442 26.98 -20.34 -25.98
CA PHE A 442 28.16 -19.68 -25.43
C PHE A 442 28.56 -20.30 -24.12
N ARG A 443 29.86 -20.38 -23.86
CA ARG A 443 30.40 -20.78 -22.54
C ARG A 443 30.48 -19.56 -21.63
N VAL A 444 29.85 -19.64 -20.45
CA VAL A 444 29.88 -18.57 -19.45
C VAL A 444 31.17 -18.68 -18.64
N MET A 445 32.00 -17.63 -18.68
CA MET A 445 33.29 -17.58 -18.00
C MET A 445 33.18 -17.01 -16.59
N ASP A 446 32.35 -16.03 -16.38
CA ASP A 446 32.08 -15.45 -15.06
C ASP A 446 30.65 -14.89 -15.03
N ARG A 447 30.07 -14.85 -13.81
CA ARG A 447 28.70 -14.37 -13.52
C ARG A 447 28.65 -13.19 -12.56
N ASP A 448 29.80 -12.85 -11.96
CA ASP A 448 29.93 -11.81 -10.95
C ASP A 448 30.51 -10.51 -11.51
N ILE A 449 30.39 -10.29 -12.83
CA ILE A 449 30.78 -9.02 -13.44
C ILE A 449 29.81 -7.92 -13.02
N PRO A 450 30.29 -6.70 -12.71
CA PRO A 450 29.41 -5.58 -12.40
C PRO A 450 28.55 -5.23 -13.60
N PRO A 451 27.22 -5.07 -13.43
CA PRO A 451 26.36 -4.58 -14.49
C PRO A 451 26.71 -3.12 -14.83
N LEU A 452 26.51 -2.73 -16.08
CA LEU A 452 26.54 -1.32 -16.45
C LEU A 452 25.44 -0.58 -15.69
N SER A 453 25.79 0.58 -15.13
CA SER A 453 24.82 1.46 -14.51
C SER A 453 23.98 2.16 -15.57
N GLY A 454 22.69 2.34 -15.31
CA GLY A 454 21.78 3.02 -16.25
C GLY A 454 20.52 2.20 -16.56
N PRO A 455 20.03 2.19 -17.80
CA PRO A 455 18.77 1.53 -18.18
C PRO A 455 18.63 0.08 -17.69
N PHE A 456 19.69 -0.73 -17.77
CA PHE A 456 19.70 -2.13 -17.31
C PHE A 456 19.37 -2.30 -15.83
N THR A 457 19.87 -1.39 -14.97
CA THR A 457 19.62 -1.47 -13.54
C THR A 457 18.22 -1.00 -13.17
N ALA A 458 17.59 -0.24 -14.07
CA ALA A 458 16.23 0.26 -13.89
C ALA A 458 15.14 -0.67 -14.45
N ASP A 459 15.49 -1.62 -15.32
CA ASP A 459 14.53 -2.59 -15.83
C ASP A 459 13.87 -3.39 -14.71
N ILE A 460 12.56 -3.55 -14.82
CA ILE A 460 11.75 -4.29 -13.82
C ILE A 460 11.65 -5.78 -14.15
N THR A 461 12.02 -6.18 -15.35
CA THR A 461 12.02 -7.55 -15.84
C THR A 461 13.29 -8.29 -15.46
N PRO A 462 13.27 -9.64 -15.37
CA PRO A 462 14.48 -10.44 -15.33
C PRO A 462 15.38 -10.10 -16.52
N THR A 463 16.65 -9.77 -16.27
CA THR A 463 17.57 -9.29 -17.31
C THR A 463 18.91 -10.02 -17.18
N LEU A 464 19.46 -10.42 -18.33
CA LEU A 464 20.81 -10.93 -18.46
C LEU A 464 21.61 -9.96 -19.35
N MET A 465 22.62 -9.34 -18.79
CA MET A 465 23.60 -8.58 -19.56
C MET A 465 24.71 -9.52 -19.99
N VAL A 466 24.91 -9.69 -21.28
CA VAL A 466 25.84 -10.63 -21.89
C VAL A 466 26.95 -9.85 -22.61
N VAL A 467 28.17 -9.95 -22.11
CA VAL A 467 29.33 -9.31 -22.70
C VAL A 467 30.08 -10.32 -23.56
N MET A 468 30.33 -9.98 -24.82
CA MET A 468 30.86 -10.93 -25.81
C MET A 468 31.92 -10.33 -26.72
N PRO A 469 32.86 -11.13 -27.26
CA PRO A 469 33.71 -10.76 -28.35
C PRO A 469 32.92 -10.83 -29.68
N HIS A 470 33.45 -10.26 -30.76
CA HIS A 470 32.87 -10.35 -32.12
C HIS A 470 31.38 -9.98 -32.22
N PHE A 471 30.98 -8.96 -31.46
CA PHE A 471 29.59 -8.53 -31.33
C PHE A 471 28.92 -8.28 -32.70
N THR A 472 29.56 -7.54 -33.62
CA THR A 472 28.99 -7.19 -34.92
C THR A 472 28.68 -8.42 -35.77
N GLN A 473 29.57 -9.42 -35.80
CA GLN A 473 29.33 -10.67 -36.49
C GLN A 473 28.17 -11.44 -35.90
N PHE A 474 28.12 -11.54 -34.59
CA PHE A 474 27.00 -12.22 -33.87
C PHE A 474 25.66 -11.54 -34.15
N VAL A 475 25.62 -10.21 -34.15
CA VAL A 475 24.38 -9.44 -34.46
C VAL A 475 23.85 -9.80 -35.83
N GLN A 476 24.73 -9.87 -36.85
CA GLN A 476 24.33 -10.26 -38.22
C GLN A 476 23.79 -11.71 -38.25
N GLU A 477 24.53 -12.65 -37.66
CA GLU A 477 24.08 -14.07 -37.58
C GLU A 477 22.76 -14.23 -36.89
N LEU A 478 22.55 -13.51 -35.77
CA LEU A 478 21.30 -13.54 -34.99
C LEU A 478 20.14 -12.94 -35.77
N GLU A 479 20.36 -11.81 -36.47
CA GLU A 479 19.30 -11.18 -37.25
C GLU A 479 18.89 -12.01 -38.45
N ASP A 480 19.84 -12.57 -39.20
CA ASP A 480 19.56 -13.45 -40.33
C ASP A 480 18.71 -14.66 -39.85
N GLY A 481 19.09 -15.28 -38.73
CA GLY A 481 18.35 -16.40 -38.15
C GLY A 481 16.96 -16.04 -37.66
N LEU A 482 16.80 -14.90 -36.99
CA LEU A 482 15.51 -14.44 -36.48
C LEU A 482 14.59 -13.91 -37.59
N SER A 483 15.15 -13.24 -38.59
CA SER A 483 14.42 -12.79 -39.76
C SER A 483 13.86 -13.95 -40.59
N GLU A 484 14.66 -15.01 -40.81
CA GLU A 484 14.25 -16.21 -41.51
C GLU A 484 13.17 -16.99 -40.72
N LYS A 485 13.37 -17.14 -39.39
CA LYS A 485 12.51 -17.98 -38.53
C LYS A 485 11.22 -17.30 -38.09
N TYR A 486 11.29 -16.02 -37.77
CA TYR A 486 10.19 -15.26 -37.13
C TYR A 486 9.77 -14.01 -37.91
N GLY A 487 10.50 -13.57 -38.91
CA GLY A 487 10.26 -12.30 -39.57
C GLY A 487 10.57 -11.08 -38.69
N TRP A 488 11.43 -11.22 -37.67
CA TRP A 488 11.77 -10.15 -36.74
C TRP A 488 13.04 -9.40 -37.20
N TYR A 489 13.06 -8.13 -36.85
CA TYR A 489 14.25 -7.28 -36.97
C TYR A 489 14.71 -6.90 -35.56
N LEU A 490 16.02 -6.95 -35.35
CA LEU A 490 16.61 -6.51 -34.09
C LEU A 490 16.71 -4.98 -34.04
N THR A 491 16.67 -4.44 -32.85
CA THR A 491 16.97 -3.03 -32.59
C THR A 491 18.35 -2.93 -31.97
N ALA A 492 19.30 -2.34 -32.72
CA ALA A 492 20.58 -1.97 -32.17
C ALA A 492 20.49 -0.58 -31.56
N THR A 493 20.99 -0.42 -30.35
CA THR A 493 20.96 0.85 -29.63
C THR A 493 22.37 1.32 -29.35
N TRP A 494 22.62 2.58 -29.60
CA TRP A 494 23.82 3.27 -29.16
C TRP A 494 23.47 4.18 -27.99
N HIS A 495 24.21 4.06 -26.92
CA HIS A 495 24.05 4.86 -25.71
C HIS A 495 25.21 5.82 -25.54
N TYR A 496 24.89 7.08 -25.15
CA TYR A 496 25.85 8.11 -24.81
C TYR A 496 25.37 8.86 -23.59
N ALA A 497 25.87 8.47 -22.42
CA ALA A 497 25.50 9.08 -21.14
C ALA A 497 26.67 9.93 -20.61
N PHE A 498 26.38 11.13 -20.10
CA PHE A 498 27.40 12.08 -19.68
C PHE A 498 26.92 12.99 -18.56
N ASP A 499 27.87 13.50 -17.75
CA ASP A 499 27.65 14.57 -16.79
C ASP A 499 28.00 15.93 -17.50
N THR A 500 27.30 16.99 -17.06
CA THR A 500 27.53 18.36 -17.56
C THR A 500 27.61 19.37 -16.43
N ASP A 501 28.40 20.45 -16.65
CA ASP A 501 28.52 21.57 -15.72
C ASP A 501 27.40 22.61 -15.86
N LEU A 502 26.45 22.36 -16.77
CA LEU A 502 25.26 23.21 -16.90
C LEU A 502 24.34 23.13 -15.66
N PRO A 503 23.73 24.24 -15.26
CA PRO A 503 22.78 24.24 -14.17
C PRO A 503 21.54 23.39 -14.50
N GLU A 504 20.93 22.73 -13.52
CA GLU A 504 19.83 21.77 -13.71
C GLU A 504 18.65 22.32 -14.53
N ASN A 505 18.31 23.60 -14.38
CA ASN A 505 17.24 24.26 -15.15
C ASN A 505 17.56 24.47 -16.64
N GLN A 506 18.81 24.26 -17.06
CA GLN A 506 19.23 24.29 -18.47
C GLN A 506 19.43 22.87 -19.04
N GLN A 507 19.55 21.86 -18.19
CA GLN A 507 19.71 20.47 -18.63
C GLN A 507 18.43 19.91 -19.22
N GLY A 508 17.28 20.16 -18.61
CA GLY A 508 15.98 19.66 -19.05
C GLY A 508 14.84 20.61 -18.70
N ASN A 509 13.65 20.27 -19.15
CA ASN A 509 12.44 21.08 -18.95
C ASN A 509 11.87 20.91 -17.54
N ILE A 510 12.40 21.63 -16.57
CA ILE A 510 11.93 21.60 -15.16
C ILE A 510 10.72 22.51 -14.95
N ASP A 511 10.76 23.74 -15.49
CA ASP A 511 9.78 24.81 -15.22
C ASP A 511 9.05 25.31 -16.49
N GLY A 512 9.06 24.52 -17.57
CA GLY A 512 8.56 24.97 -18.86
C GLY A 512 9.50 26.00 -19.54
N THR A 513 10.75 26.12 -19.07
CA THR A 513 11.75 27.01 -19.64
C THR A 513 12.35 26.40 -20.89
N THR A 514 12.25 27.10 -22.00
CA THR A 514 12.93 26.79 -23.25
C THR A 514 13.79 28.00 -23.63
N PRO A 515 14.96 27.79 -24.24
CA PRO A 515 15.57 26.50 -24.67
C PRO A 515 16.28 25.78 -23.51
N ASN A 516 16.20 24.46 -23.48
CA ASN A 516 16.98 23.57 -22.60
C ASN A 516 17.77 22.55 -23.44
N LEU A 517 18.76 21.93 -22.84
CA LEU A 517 19.68 21.01 -23.51
C LEU A 517 18.97 19.76 -24.04
N GLU A 518 18.02 19.19 -23.25
CA GLU A 518 17.25 18.02 -23.63
C GLU A 518 16.46 18.22 -24.93
N ASP A 519 15.71 19.36 -25.04
CA ASP A 519 14.96 19.71 -26.23
C ASP A 519 15.88 19.97 -27.41
N ALA A 520 17.03 20.64 -27.19
CA ALA A 520 17.99 20.92 -28.23
C ALA A 520 18.66 19.67 -28.79
N LEU A 521 19.04 18.74 -27.90
CA LEU A 521 19.60 17.44 -28.32
C LEU A 521 18.56 16.58 -29.03
N ASN A 522 17.33 16.52 -28.55
CA ASN A 522 16.23 15.83 -29.23
C ASN A 522 16.01 16.41 -30.63
N GLY A 523 16.00 17.75 -30.79
CA GLY A 523 15.83 18.42 -32.07
C GLY A 523 16.98 18.15 -33.03
N TYR A 524 18.23 18.22 -32.58
CA TYR A 524 19.42 17.91 -33.39
C TYR A 524 19.40 16.44 -33.84
N LEU A 525 19.26 15.52 -32.91
CA LEU A 525 19.31 14.09 -33.17
C LEU A 525 18.14 13.62 -34.02
N ALA A 526 16.93 14.16 -33.82
CA ALA A 526 15.77 13.88 -34.67
C ALA A 526 16.02 14.32 -36.13
N GLY A 527 16.73 15.42 -36.35
CA GLY A 527 17.15 15.86 -37.69
C GLY A 527 18.10 14.86 -38.37
N VAL A 528 19.13 14.43 -37.65
CA VAL A 528 20.12 13.45 -38.18
C VAL A 528 19.48 12.07 -38.32
N SER A 529 18.70 11.64 -37.36
CA SER A 529 18.07 10.31 -37.32
C SER A 529 17.03 10.11 -38.41
N SER A 530 16.34 11.17 -38.86
CA SER A 530 15.39 11.09 -39.98
C SER A 530 16.03 10.62 -41.28
N ASP A 531 17.29 11.00 -41.51
CA ASP A 531 18.04 10.61 -42.68
C ASP A 531 18.51 9.14 -42.63
N TRP A 532 18.67 8.61 -41.40
CA TRP A 532 19.10 7.22 -41.16
C TRP A 532 17.96 6.26 -40.85
N GLY A 533 16.73 6.77 -40.64
CA GLY A 533 15.56 5.97 -40.30
C GLY A 533 15.62 5.37 -38.89
N VAL A 534 16.30 6.04 -37.98
CA VAL A 534 16.50 5.61 -36.58
C VAL A 534 15.66 6.45 -35.62
N GLY A 535 15.33 5.89 -34.45
CA GLY A 535 14.66 6.60 -33.36
C GLY A 535 15.66 7.21 -32.37
N VAL A 536 15.26 8.23 -31.65
CA VAL A 536 16.09 8.89 -30.64
C VAL A 536 15.33 9.10 -29.36
N SER A 537 15.99 8.96 -28.22
CA SER A 537 15.51 9.35 -26.90
C SER A 537 16.62 10.09 -26.18
N VAL A 538 16.30 11.27 -25.66
CA VAL A 538 17.19 12.03 -24.78
C VAL A 538 16.45 12.21 -23.45
N GLU A 539 17.08 11.85 -22.35
CA GLU A 539 16.54 11.96 -21.01
C GLU A 539 17.46 12.79 -20.12
N SER A 540 16.91 13.77 -19.42
CA SER A 540 17.61 14.55 -18.41
C SER A 540 17.29 14.05 -17.02
N LYS A 541 18.30 13.75 -16.21
CA LYS A 541 18.15 13.42 -14.79
C LYS A 541 17.41 14.52 -14.03
N ALA A 542 17.73 15.77 -14.32
CA ALA A 542 17.15 16.94 -13.66
C ALA A 542 15.65 17.07 -13.94
N ALA A 543 15.22 16.87 -15.20
CA ALA A 543 13.81 16.90 -15.58
C ALA A 543 13.02 15.72 -14.96
N ASN A 544 13.58 14.52 -15.05
CA ASN A 544 12.90 13.31 -14.56
C ASN A 544 12.88 13.20 -13.02
N ARG A 545 13.83 13.82 -12.31
CA ARG A 545 13.85 13.87 -10.82
C ARG A 545 12.52 14.36 -10.25
N ALA A 546 11.90 15.37 -10.89
CA ALA A 546 10.63 15.92 -10.43
C ALA A 546 9.49 14.90 -10.50
N ASP A 547 9.46 14.03 -11.50
CA ASP A 547 8.47 12.95 -11.64
C ASP A 547 8.65 11.87 -10.57
N PHE A 548 9.90 11.49 -10.24
CA PHE A 548 10.19 10.59 -9.13
C PHE A 548 9.74 11.18 -7.79
N TYR A 549 10.08 12.44 -7.54
CA TYR A 549 9.69 13.13 -6.30
C TYR A 549 8.17 13.30 -6.22
N GLY A 550 7.52 13.62 -7.33
CA GLY A 550 6.06 13.67 -7.44
C GLY A 550 5.41 12.33 -7.10
N THR A 551 5.92 11.25 -7.67
CA THR A 551 5.39 9.90 -7.45
C THR A 551 5.64 9.42 -6.02
N TYR A 552 6.88 9.49 -5.53
CA TYR A 552 7.22 8.95 -4.20
C TYR A 552 6.71 9.83 -3.06
N GLY A 553 6.77 11.15 -3.23
CA GLY A 553 6.16 12.10 -2.30
C GLY A 553 4.64 11.99 -2.25
N GLY A 554 4.00 11.80 -3.41
CA GLY A 554 2.56 11.55 -3.52
C GLY A 554 2.14 10.25 -2.81
N LEU A 555 2.86 9.15 -3.01
CA LEU A 555 2.65 7.88 -2.31
C LEU A 555 2.86 8.01 -0.80
N PHE A 556 3.90 8.72 -0.37
CA PHE A 556 4.17 8.94 1.05
C PHE A 556 3.08 9.80 1.71
N PHE A 557 2.67 10.88 1.06
CA PHE A 557 1.57 11.71 1.55
C PHE A 557 0.26 10.91 1.65
N LEU A 558 -0.08 10.14 0.61
CA LEU A 558 -1.24 9.24 0.63
C LEU A 558 -1.11 8.20 1.75
N GLY A 559 0.06 7.63 1.93
CA GLY A 559 0.37 6.68 3.01
C GLY A 559 0.08 7.26 4.39
N ILE A 560 0.49 8.51 4.65
CA ILE A 560 0.20 9.23 5.89
C ILE A 560 -1.32 9.44 6.05
N MET A 561 -2.00 9.94 5.03
CA MET A 561 -3.44 10.22 5.09
C MET A 561 -4.27 8.96 5.35
N LEU A 562 -4.02 7.87 4.63
CA LEU A 562 -4.70 6.60 4.85
C LEU A 562 -4.37 6.00 6.21
N SER A 563 -3.12 6.12 6.68
CA SER A 563 -2.71 5.63 7.99
C SER A 563 -3.45 6.35 9.12
N ILE A 564 -3.63 7.66 9.03
CA ILE A 564 -4.45 8.43 9.99
C ILE A 564 -5.87 7.87 10.04
N VAL A 565 -6.48 7.61 8.88
CA VAL A 565 -7.83 7.05 8.77
C VAL A 565 -7.90 5.66 9.40
N PHE A 566 -6.95 4.78 9.10
CA PHE A 566 -6.95 3.40 9.62
C PHE A 566 -6.64 3.32 11.11
N ILE A 567 -5.74 4.16 11.62
CA ILE A 567 -5.48 4.28 13.07
C ILE A 567 -6.74 4.75 13.77
N PHE A 568 -7.40 5.79 13.25
CA PHE A 568 -8.62 6.31 13.82
C PHE A 568 -9.74 5.25 13.84
N ALA A 569 -9.88 4.48 12.77
CA ALA A 569 -10.83 3.38 12.70
C ALA A 569 -10.50 2.26 13.71
N ALA A 570 -9.23 1.88 13.84
CA ALA A 570 -8.80 0.89 14.82
C ALA A 570 -9.09 1.34 16.26
N VAL A 571 -8.82 2.62 16.57
CA VAL A 571 -9.13 3.24 17.87
C VAL A 571 -10.63 3.21 18.14
N ALA A 572 -11.46 3.58 17.15
CA ALA A 572 -12.90 3.56 17.29
C ALA A 572 -13.44 2.13 17.54
N ILE A 573 -12.95 1.14 16.78
CA ILE A 573 -13.32 -0.27 16.98
C ILE A 573 -12.95 -0.73 18.41
N LEU A 574 -11.74 -0.43 18.87
CA LEU A 574 -11.28 -0.77 20.22
C LEU A 574 -12.12 -0.07 21.30
N TYR A 575 -12.42 1.21 21.11
CA TYR A 575 -13.24 1.98 22.03
C TYR A 575 -14.66 1.38 22.17
N TYR A 576 -15.35 1.14 21.05
CA TYR A 576 -16.68 0.53 21.06
C TYR A 576 -16.69 -0.84 21.71
N LYS A 577 -15.68 -1.62 21.42
CA LYS A 577 -15.51 -2.93 22.03
C LYS A 577 -15.40 -2.82 23.54
N GLN A 578 -14.54 -1.93 24.03
CA GLN A 578 -14.34 -1.77 25.48
C GLN A 578 -15.55 -1.20 26.18
N LEU A 579 -16.22 -0.25 25.54
CA LEU A 579 -17.47 0.28 26.08
C LEU A 579 -18.52 -0.83 26.24
N SER A 580 -18.64 -1.72 25.24
CA SER A 580 -19.54 -2.87 25.30
C SER A 580 -19.18 -3.85 26.41
N GLU A 581 -17.91 -4.24 26.49
CA GLU A 581 -17.44 -5.17 27.52
C GLU A 581 -17.55 -4.58 28.92
N GLY A 582 -17.27 -3.28 29.08
CA GLY A 582 -17.36 -2.59 30.37
C GLY A 582 -18.76 -2.68 31.00
N TYR A 583 -19.81 -2.41 30.22
CA TYR A 583 -21.18 -2.51 30.71
C TYR A 583 -21.61 -3.95 31.03
N GLU A 584 -21.13 -4.93 30.29
CA GLU A 584 -21.49 -6.34 30.54
C GLU A 584 -20.73 -6.93 31.73
N ASP A 585 -19.49 -6.53 31.91
CA ASP A 585 -18.67 -6.99 33.03
C ASP A 585 -19.04 -6.34 34.36
N GLN A 586 -19.70 -5.18 34.32
CA GLN A 586 -20.15 -4.46 35.51
C GLN A 586 -20.94 -5.37 36.47
N SER A 587 -21.95 -6.05 35.95
CA SER A 587 -22.76 -6.99 36.77
C SER A 587 -21.95 -8.20 37.28
N ARG A 588 -20.98 -8.67 36.49
CA ARG A 588 -20.12 -9.81 36.90
C ARG A 588 -19.13 -9.41 37.99
N PHE A 589 -18.53 -8.22 37.89
CA PHE A 589 -17.63 -7.72 38.94
C PHE A 589 -18.35 -7.36 40.23
N ASP A 590 -19.59 -6.88 40.15
CA ASP A 590 -20.44 -6.67 41.32
C ASP A 590 -20.68 -7.99 42.08
N ILE A 591 -21.01 -9.07 41.36
CA ILE A 591 -21.15 -10.41 41.96
C ILE A 591 -19.83 -10.88 42.57
N MET A 592 -18.70 -10.69 41.89
CA MET A 592 -17.38 -11.10 42.38
C MET A 592 -16.95 -10.31 43.63
N GLN A 593 -17.32 -9.04 43.74
CA GLN A 593 -17.12 -8.25 44.98
C GLN A 593 -17.96 -8.80 46.14
N LYS A 594 -19.22 -9.15 45.89
CA LYS A 594 -20.10 -9.77 46.90
C LYS A 594 -19.58 -11.12 47.36
N VAL A 595 -18.80 -11.83 46.57
CA VAL A 595 -18.11 -13.10 46.90
C VAL A 595 -16.74 -12.89 47.56
N GLY A 596 -16.29 -11.65 47.73
CA GLY A 596 -15.07 -11.31 48.50
C GLY A 596 -13.84 -10.90 47.67
N MET A 597 -13.95 -10.68 46.38
CA MET A 597 -12.82 -10.11 45.58
C MET A 597 -12.56 -8.65 45.97
N THR A 598 -11.29 -8.30 46.20
CA THR A 598 -10.91 -6.93 46.49
C THR A 598 -10.89 -6.05 45.22
N LYS A 599 -11.05 -4.73 45.36
CA LYS A 599 -10.92 -3.78 44.23
C LYS A 599 -9.55 -3.89 43.51
N VAL A 600 -8.50 -4.25 44.26
CA VAL A 600 -7.14 -4.45 43.70
C VAL A 600 -7.07 -5.70 42.81
N ASP A 601 -7.72 -6.81 43.25
CA ASP A 601 -7.77 -8.05 42.50
C ASP A 601 -8.57 -7.90 41.21
N ILE A 602 -9.68 -7.16 41.27
CA ILE A 602 -10.51 -6.80 40.11
C ILE A 602 -9.67 -5.98 39.11
N ARG A 603 -8.96 -4.94 39.57
CA ARG A 603 -8.12 -4.10 38.73
C ARG A 603 -6.99 -4.92 38.07
N ARG A 604 -6.36 -5.81 38.81
CA ARG A 604 -5.29 -6.69 38.29
C ARG A 604 -5.84 -7.67 37.23
N SER A 605 -7.02 -8.25 37.48
CA SER A 605 -7.69 -9.14 36.53
C SER A 605 -8.09 -8.40 35.24
N ILE A 606 -8.66 -7.20 35.37
CA ILE A 606 -9.01 -6.33 34.23
C ILE A 606 -7.77 -6.01 33.43
N ASN A 607 -6.70 -5.53 34.06
CA ASN A 607 -5.46 -5.16 33.35
C ASN A 607 -4.86 -6.34 32.58
N SER A 608 -4.80 -7.53 33.19
CA SER A 608 -4.27 -8.74 32.55
C SER A 608 -5.08 -9.13 31.30
N GLN A 609 -6.41 -9.05 31.40
CA GLN A 609 -7.29 -9.37 30.28
C GLN A 609 -7.22 -8.34 29.17
N LEU A 610 -7.23 -7.04 29.51
CA LEU A 610 -7.10 -5.95 28.55
C LEU A 610 -5.75 -6.02 27.83
N LEU A 611 -4.68 -6.28 28.54
CA LEU A 611 -3.34 -6.38 27.98
C LEU A 611 -3.26 -7.46 26.89
N THR A 612 -3.80 -8.65 27.18
CA THR A 612 -3.83 -9.75 26.18
C THR A 612 -4.67 -9.40 24.96
N VAL A 613 -5.86 -8.84 25.19
CA VAL A 613 -6.80 -8.49 24.11
C VAL A 613 -6.25 -7.38 23.21
N PHE A 614 -5.52 -6.41 23.79
CA PHE A 614 -4.95 -5.30 23.04
C PHE A 614 -3.68 -5.67 22.28
N TYR A 615 -2.73 -6.31 22.96
CA TYR A 615 -1.42 -6.55 22.34
C TYR A 615 -1.40 -7.76 21.39
N LEU A 616 -2.33 -8.70 21.50
CA LEU A 616 -2.41 -9.83 20.58
C LEU A 616 -2.57 -9.40 19.10
N PRO A 617 -3.47 -8.45 18.75
CA PRO A 617 -3.53 -7.93 17.39
C PRO A 617 -2.24 -7.24 16.92
N LEU A 618 -1.57 -6.48 17.79
CA LEU A 618 -0.33 -5.80 17.46
C LEU A 618 0.83 -6.78 17.20
N VAL A 619 0.97 -7.79 18.07
CA VAL A 619 2.00 -8.84 17.90
C VAL A 619 1.78 -9.58 16.58
N LEU A 620 0.54 -9.97 16.28
CA LEU A 620 0.23 -10.66 15.04
C LEU A 620 0.42 -9.74 13.82
N ALA A 621 0.11 -8.45 13.93
CA ALA A 621 0.41 -7.48 12.88
C ALA A 621 1.93 -7.36 12.61
N GLY A 622 2.74 -7.40 13.67
CA GLY A 622 4.21 -7.47 13.53
C GLY A 622 4.68 -8.75 12.83
N VAL A 623 4.06 -9.90 13.16
CA VAL A 623 4.36 -11.17 12.47
C VAL A 623 3.97 -11.09 10.99
N HIS A 624 2.78 -10.55 10.68
CA HIS A 624 2.36 -10.33 9.28
C HIS A 624 3.36 -9.44 8.54
N LEU A 625 3.83 -8.37 9.18
CA LEU A 625 4.83 -7.46 8.59
C LEU A 625 6.15 -8.18 8.29
N CYS A 626 6.65 -9.02 9.20
CA CYS A 626 7.87 -9.81 8.98
C CYS A 626 7.76 -10.73 7.76
N PHE A 627 6.62 -11.42 7.59
CA PHE A 627 6.40 -12.28 6.42
C PHE A 627 6.07 -11.50 5.15
N ALA A 628 5.51 -10.30 5.25
CA ALA A 628 5.30 -9.40 4.11
C ALA A 628 6.59 -8.71 3.65
N PHE A 629 7.62 -8.64 4.49
CA PHE A 629 8.86 -7.92 4.21
C PHE A 629 9.54 -8.32 2.89
N PRO A 630 9.77 -9.61 2.56
CA PRO A 630 10.35 -10.00 1.28
C PRO A 630 9.49 -9.56 0.09
N PHE A 631 8.17 -9.57 0.26
CA PHE A 631 7.23 -9.15 -0.76
C PHE A 631 7.28 -7.63 -1.00
N ILE A 632 7.28 -6.86 0.09
CA ILE A 632 7.40 -5.39 0.04
C ILE A 632 8.71 -5.00 -0.65
N HIS A 633 9.83 -5.65 -0.29
CA HIS A 633 11.11 -5.39 -0.91
C HIS A 633 11.06 -5.55 -2.44
N LYS A 634 10.43 -6.62 -2.94
CA LYS A 634 10.26 -6.85 -4.38
C LYS A 634 9.37 -5.81 -5.06
N LEU A 635 8.32 -5.35 -4.38
CA LEU A 635 7.49 -4.25 -4.88
C LEU A 635 8.27 -2.93 -4.93
N LEU A 636 9.21 -2.69 -3.99
CA LEU A 636 10.06 -1.51 -4.01
C LEU A 636 11.06 -1.52 -5.17
N ILE A 637 11.52 -2.70 -5.59
CA ILE A 637 12.38 -2.83 -6.79
C ILE A 637 11.65 -2.34 -8.05
N LEU A 638 10.31 -2.49 -8.15
CA LEU A 638 9.53 -1.89 -9.24
C LEU A 638 9.59 -0.36 -9.27
N PHE A 639 10.01 0.26 -8.18
CA PHE A 639 10.26 1.68 -8.04
C PHE A 639 11.77 1.99 -8.00
N ASN A 640 12.61 1.17 -8.61
CA ASN A 640 14.07 1.33 -8.66
C ASN A 640 14.76 1.46 -7.30
N LEU A 641 14.16 0.91 -6.24
CA LEU A 641 14.70 0.98 -4.88
C LEU A 641 15.03 -0.43 -4.36
N ASP A 642 16.30 -0.82 -4.44
CA ASP A 642 16.84 -2.09 -3.92
C ASP A 642 17.74 -1.86 -2.70
N ASN A 643 17.33 -1.01 -1.76
CA ASN A 643 18.05 -0.74 -0.53
C ASN A 643 17.41 -1.47 0.65
N ARG A 644 17.82 -2.73 0.91
CA ARG A 644 17.32 -3.56 2.01
C ARG A 644 17.60 -2.96 3.39
N GLY A 645 18.76 -2.31 3.55
CA GLY A 645 19.13 -1.67 4.82
C GLY A 645 18.17 -0.54 5.16
N LEU A 646 17.85 0.29 4.19
CA LEU A 646 16.87 1.37 4.33
C LEU A 646 15.48 0.84 4.67
N LEU A 647 15.03 -0.22 3.99
CA LEU A 647 13.73 -0.84 4.27
C LEU A 647 13.67 -1.43 5.68
N ILE A 648 14.71 -2.10 6.15
CA ILE A 648 14.77 -2.61 7.54
C ILE A 648 14.69 -1.46 8.54
N GLY A 649 15.47 -0.41 8.33
CA GLY A 649 15.49 0.78 9.19
C GLY A 649 14.14 1.48 9.27
N THR A 650 13.54 1.79 8.12
CA THR A 650 12.22 2.45 8.05
C THR A 650 11.10 1.58 8.63
N THR A 651 11.15 0.26 8.41
CA THR A 651 10.19 -0.69 8.99
C THR A 651 10.30 -0.74 10.51
N ALA A 652 11.51 -0.82 11.05
CA ALA A 652 11.75 -0.86 12.50
C ALA A 652 11.29 0.44 13.19
N VAL A 653 11.61 1.60 12.61
CA VAL A 653 11.18 2.89 13.13
C VAL A 653 9.66 3.03 13.06
N SER A 654 9.04 2.68 11.94
CA SER A 654 7.59 2.73 11.76
C SER A 654 6.85 1.84 12.76
N PHE A 655 7.37 0.62 12.99
CA PHE A 655 6.81 -0.28 14.00
C PHE A 655 6.94 0.29 15.42
N ALA A 656 8.09 0.86 15.77
CA ALA A 656 8.32 1.45 17.08
C ALA A 656 7.38 2.65 17.35
N VAL A 657 7.25 3.56 16.37
CA VAL A 657 6.34 4.71 16.46
C VAL A 657 4.88 4.23 16.60
N PHE A 658 4.47 3.28 15.77
CA PHE A 658 3.12 2.72 15.84
C PHE A 658 2.85 2.03 17.19
N ALA A 659 3.80 1.25 17.72
CA ALA A 659 3.68 0.59 19.02
C ALA A 659 3.52 1.60 20.18
N VAL A 660 4.23 2.72 20.14
CA VAL A 660 4.08 3.82 21.11
C VAL A 660 2.68 4.44 21.03
N LEU A 661 2.22 4.79 19.81
CA LEU A 661 0.87 5.33 19.62
C LEU A 661 -0.20 4.34 20.10
N TYR A 662 -0.03 3.06 19.80
CA TYR A 662 -0.94 2.00 20.22
C TYR A 662 -0.97 1.83 21.75
N ALA A 663 0.17 1.96 22.41
CA ALA A 663 0.25 1.95 23.88
C ALA A 663 -0.45 3.15 24.53
N ILE A 664 -0.39 4.34 23.90
CA ILE A 664 -1.13 5.52 24.35
C ILE A 664 -2.64 5.26 24.25
N VAL A 665 -3.10 4.72 23.11
CA VAL A 665 -4.51 4.35 22.90
C VAL A 665 -4.97 3.33 23.95
N TYR A 666 -4.15 2.31 24.21
CA TYR A 666 -4.41 1.32 25.27
C TYR A 666 -4.63 1.99 26.63
N LYS A 667 -3.76 2.91 27.03
CA LYS A 667 -3.87 3.60 28.33
C LYS A 667 -5.14 4.45 28.42
N LEU A 668 -5.47 5.18 27.37
CA LEU A 668 -6.66 6.04 27.32
C LEU A 668 -7.96 5.23 27.38
N THR A 669 -8.05 4.18 26.59
CA THR A 669 -9.24 3.32 26.51
C THR A 669 -9.39 2.44 27.74
N GLY A 670 -8.30 1.93 28.31
CA GLY A 670 -8.29 1.18 29.56
C GLY A 670 -8.82 1.98 30.76
N ASN A 671 -8.45 3.27 30.85
CA ASN A 671 -9.00 4.16 31.88
C ASN A 671 -10.51 4.37 31.74
N THR A 672 -11.01 4.45 30.51
CA THR A 672 -12.46 4.58 30.25
C THR A 672 -13.21 3.30 30.68
N TYR A 673 -12.70 2.13 30.35
CA TYR A 673 -13.26 0.85 30.79
C TYR A 673 -13.30 0.75 32.32
N TYR A 674 -12.19 1.08 33.00
CA TYR A 674 -12.11 1.02 34.46
C TYR A 674 -13.14 1.94 35.13
N ARG A 675 -13.33 3.16 34.58
CA ARG A 675 -14.32 4.11 35.07
C ARG A 675 -15.75 3.54 34.98
N ILE A 676 -16.10 2.87 33.88
CA ILE A 676 -17.44 2.28 33.70
C ILE A 676 -17.69 1.18 34.73
N VAL A 677 -16.69 0.32 34.98
CA VAL A 677 -16.81 -0.79 35.93
C VAL A 677 -16.83 -0.31 37.39
N ALA A 678 -16.17 0.84 37.70
CA ALA A 678 -16.02 1.34 39.07
C ALA A 678 -17.11 2.37 39.49
N GLU A 679 -17.76 3.06 38.55
CA GLU A 679 -18.67 4.20 38.84
C GLU A 679 -19.94 3.84 39.61
N ASP A 680 -20.42 2.59 39.61
CA ASP A 680 -21.64 2.20 40.37
C ASP A 680 -21.35 1.76 41.82
N THR A 681 -20.09 1.50 42.17
CA THR A 681 -19.70 1.13 43.55
C THR A 681 -19.64 2.34 44.49
N GLU A 682 -19.76 3.56 44.00
CA GLU A 682 -19.81 4.80 44.81
C GLU A 682 -21.24 5.34 45.00
N LYS A 683 -22.25 4.70 44.38
CA LYS A 683 -23.65 5.16 44.47
C LYS A 683 -24.54 4.34 45.44
N GLU A 684 -23.99 3.29 46.03
CA GLU A 684 -24.56 2.60 47.21
C GLU A 684 -23.74 2.94 48.48
#